data_3afc706b7af26785a7709907ea487b3c
#
_entry.id   3afc706b7af26785a7709907ea487b3c
#
_cell.length_a   1.000
_cell.length_b   1.000
_cell.length_c   1.000
_cell.angle_alpha   90.00
_cell.angle_beta   90.00
_cell.angle_gamma   90.00
#
_symmetry.space_group_name_H-M   'P 1'
#
loop_
_entity.id
_entity.type
_entity.pdbx_description
1 polymer ?
#
loop_
_entity_poly.entity_id
_entity_poly.type
_entity_poly.pdbx_seq_one_letter_code
_entity_poly.pdbx_strand_id
1 'polypeptide(L)'
;MKKSLSFFILPLVAFAWPTAAQAQSDYKLSTESEQHWYYIVNQGNNNYSKGKVMSCEGNGVKVAFGDKVFMADRLWSLWEGADGKVAIKNYNNVYVGTAPAGTGGGSMVKGTSTVNAIYTITADAGYYTIGDGNGAPLHAAQDNGQCVLRWAASVDNGNPNASYWSFEEVDVSSTECYIGATNVQQGKVTTGIGNKNVPILRSTVSVAGLTGDGLTLTEVKGKVVATDLSDVSGIRLYKATNARELFIDADKKMPWREENGVLLGEGTISEDGTYSVTVNAQLPVGSHYLWVALDIADNAKEGNTVDATITSYMVDGKEVAEKNGNPAHQATIFLAESAVLMPMDMGSAYYRIPAITTTADGKRLVTLTDDRTNHGADLPNHCYVVAQYSDDGGKSWSEPKRVAGTATTGGDYGHGDAQIITNRITGEIIGIMTSSPTSNAGFWGSTVEKPQAWKVIKSKDGGETWSVPVDHTQSLYAHDSPNPDIEGGFSGSGAGLQKRDGTLISPFVGRKTDGSRHYFNFISKDGGDTWELYGTSGTTNADEPKVLERNNGDLAISVRAGGYNYRNASPDDGLKWRYANETRFTSGISGNACDGEYMVWASTLDGNPWNIALQTGPNSNSRQNVSIALSTNEGMSFRTPKTICPRGSAYSAVTVLPDGTLGVYYEEDGVYSGYTMRFVRFSLDWASSGKYKFTEEQPFHPIQTQVTATMPESGQNTLILPFDAELPNGLKAYTTTGETRTLGSGDNTFRAILMDPIEGNQLKAHQGYIIEGEAGDYVFTRPVSEWKSTADTWKANLYDGVMRGWYVNDMVKGDGQTIYSNLANVESQDKPVFDRILEKRQTAIAPYCCSLQLSTADEQYLRPVTRDVADGISGVGVATSAASACNLQGMPHRKGQREIVVMNGKKMVGQ
;
A
#
# COMPACT_ATOMS: atom_id res chain seq x y z
N MET A 1 53.31 -30.03 -33.11
CA MET A 1 54.18 -29.76 -31.94
C MET A 1 53.47 -30.28 -30.70
N LYS A 2 54.01 -31.39 -30.18
CA LYS A 2 53.54 -32.05 -28.96
C LYS A 2 54.03 -31.25 -27.76
N LYS A 3 53.15 -30.86 -26.85
CA LYS A 3 53.52 -30.44 -25.50
C LYS A 3 52.97 -31.46 -24.51
N SER A 4 53.95 -32.11 -23.88
CA SER A 4 53.76 -33.12 -22.84
C SER A 4 53.17 -32.48 -21.59
N LEU A 5 52.12 -33.08 -21.02
CA LEU A 5 51.60 -32.83 -19.69
C LEU A 5 52.39 -33.68 -18.70
N SER A 6 53.18 -33.07 -17.87
CA SER A 6 53.77 -33.74 -16.73
C SER A 6 52.78 -33.74 -15.56
N PHE A 7 52.35 -34.90 -15.16
CA PHE A 7 51.62 -35.14 -13.91
C PHE A 7 52.58 -35.09 -12.73
N PHE A 8 52.44 -34.09 -11.86
CA PHE A 8 52.98 -34.11 -10.52
C PHE A 8 52.06 -34.89 -9.60
N ILE A 9 52.51 -36.07 -9.19
CA ILE A 9 51.90 -36.85 -8.09
C ILE A 9 52.43 -36.20 -6.80
N LEU A 10 51.56 -35.41 -6.12
CA LEU A 10 51.81 -35.09 -4.72
C LEU A 10 51.37 -36.29 -3.85
N PRO A 11 52.18 -36.65 -2.84
CA PRO A 11 51.79 -37.67 -1.91
C PRO A 11 50.59 -37.17 -1.08
N LEU A 12 49.56 -37.99 -1.00
CA LEU A 12 48.42 -37.80 -0.09
C LEU A 12 48.94 -37.95 1.34
N VAL A 13 49.31 -36.82 1.98
CA VAL A 13 49.46 -36.81 3.43
C VAL A 13 48.04 -36.89 4.01
N ALA A 14 47.72 -38.05 4.50
CA ALA A 14 46.56 -38.22 5.34
C ALA A 14 46.74 -37.36 6.59
N PHE A 15 46.12 -36.15 6.57
CA PHE A 15 45.89 -35.47 7.83
C PHE A 15 44.91 -36.34 8.60
N ALA A 16 45.41 -37.14 9.52
CA ALA A 16 44.62 -37.59 10.65
C ALA A 16 44.18 -36.32 11.35
N TRP A 17 42.89 -36.00 11.23
CA TRP A 17 42.31 -35.06 12.15
C TRP A 17 42.56 -35.63 13.55
N PRO A 18 43.10 -34.83 14.46
CA PRO A 18 43.07 -35.22 15.84
C PRO A 18 41.56 -35.31 16.15
N THR A 19 41.05 -36.46 16.41
CA THR A 19 39.89 -36.64 17.23
C THR A 19 40.29 -35.97 18.51
N ALA A 20 39.85 -34.70 18.69
CA ALA A 20 39.84 -34.08 19.99
C ALA A 20 38.95 -35.00 20.82
N ALA A 21 39.58 -35.86 21.59
CA ALA A 21 38.95 -36.40 22.77
C ALA A 21 38.72 -35.19 23.65
N GLN A 22 37.56 -34.57 23.50
CA GLN A 22 37.07 -33.54 24.40
C GLN A 22 37.02 -34.27 25.74
N ALA A 23 37.84 -33.84 26.68
CA ALA A 23 37.87 -34.45 28.00
C ALA A 23 36.42 -34.38 28.51
N GLN A 24 35.82 -35.56 28.69
CA GLN A 24 34.52 -35.68 29.32
C GLN A 24 34.70 -35.10 30.73
N SER A 25 34.12 -33.94 31.01
CA SER A 25 34.14 -33.38 32.35
C SER A 25 33.20 -34.26 33.18
N ASP A 26 33.78 -35.12 33.99
CA ASP A 26 33.05 -35.95 34.95
C ASP A 26 32.30 -35.00 35.89
N TYR A 27 30.95 -35.02 35.81
CA TYR A 27 30.17 -34.28 36.80
C TYR A 27 30.24 -34.97 38.15
N LYS A 28 30.18 -34.18 39.25
CA LYS A 28 30.11 -34.64 40.61
C LYS A 28 28.73 -34.37 41.17
N LEU A 29 28.27 -35.25 42.01
CA LEU A 29 27.05 -35.03 42.79
C LEU A 29 27.38 -34.14 43.99
N SER A 30 26.49 -33.20 44.26
CA SER A 30 26.60 -32.30 45.42
C SER A 30 26.09 -33.01 46.71
N THR A 31 26.69 -32.66 47.81
CA THR A 31 26.26 -33.03 49.15
C THR A 31 26.01 -31.76 49.97
N GLU A 32 25.48 -31.88 51.18
CA GLU A 32 25.29 -30.72 52.05
C GLU A 32 26.62 -30.05 52.45
N SER A 33 27.72 -30.82 52.47
CA SER A 33 29.04 -30.30 52.84
C SER A 33 29.90 -29.86 51.65
N GLU A 34 29.61 -30.36 50.44
CA GLU A 34 30.35 -30.03 49.22
C GLU A 34 29.39 -29.86 48.08
N GLN A 35 29.26 -28.67 47.57
CA GLN A 35 28.37 -28.34 46.43
C GLN A 35 29.15 -28.07 45.19
N HIS A 36 28.77 -28.74 44.10
CA HIS A 36 29.30 -28.56 42.75
C HIS A 36 28.28 -27.88 41.87
N TRP A 37 28.66 -26.84 41.13
CA TRP A 37 27.78 -26.05 40.31
C TRP A 37 28.25 -26.12 38.87
N TYR A 38 27.28 -26.25 37.96
CA TYR A 38 27.54 -26.45 36.53
C TYR A 38 26.71 -25.54 35.65
N TYR A 39 27.25 -25.12 34.51
CA TYR A 39 26.44 -24.89 33.34
C TYR A 39 26.09 -26.22 32.71
N ILE A 40 24.80 -26.47 32.47
CA ILE A 40 24.30 -27.58 31.66
C ILE A 40 24.16 -27.07 30.23
N VAL A 41 25.16 -27.41 29.38
CA VAL A 41 25.33 -26.81 28.04
C VAL A 41 24.72 -27.72 26.99
N ASN A 42 23.87 -27.22 26.14
CA ASN A 42 23.28 -27.98 25.05
C ASN A 42 24.24 -28.15 23.88
N GLN A 43 24.30 -29.35 23.33
CA GLN A 43 25.18 -29.73 22.22
C GLN A 43 24.48 -29.81 20.86
N GLY A 44 23.31 -29.13 20.71
CA GLY A 44 22.52 -29.09 19.48
C GLY A 44 23.30 -28.64 18.27
N ASN A 45 22.95 -29.16 17.10
CA ASN A 45 23.58 -28.76 15.82
C ASN A 45 22.93 -27.51 15.19
N ASN A 46 21.96 -26.94 15.83
CA ASN A 46 21.21 -25.78 15.33
C ASN A 46 21.71 -24.46 15.92
N ASN A 47 21.42 -23.36 15.27
CA ASN A 47 21.87 -22.04 15.68
C ASN A 47 21.16 -21.51 16.95
N TYR A 48 20.07 -22.12 17.39
CA TYR A 48 19.29 -21.62 18.53
C TYR A 48 19.68 -22.27 19.87
N SER A 49 20.17 -23.49 19.88
CA SER A 49 20.51 -24.19 21.15
C SER A 49 21.99 -24.52 21.35
N LYS A 50 22.80 -24.54 20.29
CA LYS A 50 24.24 -24.91 20.37
C LYS A 50 25.01 -23.99 21.32
N GLY A 51 25.62 -24.59 22.34
CA GLY A 51 26.41 -23.84 23.34
C GLY A 51 25.58 -23.00 24.31
N LYS A 52 24.25 -23.03 24.20
CA LYS A 52 23.36 -22.39 25.17
C LYS A 52 23.26 -23.24 26.44
N VAL A 53 23.00 -22.58 27.57
CA VAL A 53 22.90 -23.21 28.87
C VAL A 53 21.44 -23.31 29.35
N MET A 54 21.12 -24.39 30.05
CA MET A 54 19.82 -24.56 30.67
C MET A 54 19.57 -23.46 31.72
N SER A 55 18.37 -22.92 31.77
CA SER A 55 17.96 -21.87 32.71
C SER A 55 16.54 -22.08 33.22
N CYS A 56 16.25 -21.60 34.43
CA CYS A 56 14.88 -21.55 34.97
C CYS A 56 14.77 -20.45 36.04
N GLU A 57 13.93 -19.47 35.78
CA GLU A 57 13.80 -18.29 36.63
C GLU A 57 13.00 -18.57 37.91
N GLY A 58 12.11 -19.59 37.93
CA GLY A 58 11.28 -19.81 39.11
C GLY A 58 10.36 -21.04 39.02
N ASN A 59 9.63 -21.25 40.10
CA ASN A 59 8.62 -22.28 40.23
C ASN A 59 7.46 -22.02 39.28
N GLY A 60 7.02 -23.04 38.53
CA GLY A 60 5.98 -22.95 37.51
C GLY A 60 6.43 -22.32 36.18
N VAL A 61 7.64 -21.73 36.15
CA VAL A 61 8.22 -21.15 34.95
C VAL A 61 8.82 -22.24 34.06
N LYS A 62 8.72 -22.10 32.75
CA LYS A 62 9.33 -23.07 31.82
C LYS A 62 10.84 -23.17 32.04
N VAL A 63 11.38 -24.38 31.99
CA VAL A 63 12.81 -24.57 31.81
C VAL A 63 13.16 -24.18 30.38
N ALA A 64 14.06 -23.22 30.25
CA ALA A 64 14.51 -22.66 28.98
C ALA A 64 16.02 -22.90 28.79
N PHE A 65 16.56 -22.34 27.73
CA PHE A 65 18.01 -22.26 27.52
C PHE A 65 18.36 -20.89 26.93
N GLY A 66 19.52 -20.40 27.29
CA GLY A 66 19.97 -19.06 26.90
C GLY A 66 21.49 -18.95 26.85
N ASP A 67 21.98 -17.73 26.70
CA ASP A 67 23.42 -17.50 26.70
C ASP A 67 24.08 -17.93 28.00
N LYS A 68 25.34 -18.37 27.90
CA LYS A 68 26.16 -18.75 29.05
C LYS A 68 26.58 -17.50 29.82
N VAL A 69 25.80 -17.15 30.84
CA VAL A 69 26.03 -16.01 31.73
C VAL A 69 26.00 -16.48 33.18
N PHE A 70 26.87 -15.92 34.00
CA PHE A 70 26.98 -16.29 35.43
C PHE A 70 25.80 -15.70 36.18
N MET A 71 24.73 -16.52 36.30
CA MET A 71 23.48 -16.14 36.92
C MET A 71 22.89 -17.32 37.69
N ALA A 72 22.24 -17.06 38.81
CA ALA A 72 21.67 -18.06 39.66
C ALA A 72 20.62 -18.97 38.99
N ASP A 73 19.89 -18.48 37.99
CA ASP A 73 18.91 -19.26 37.21
C ASP A 73 19.55 -20.21 36.21
N ARG A 74 20.87 -20.12 35.96
CA ARG A 74 21.62 -20.87 34.95
C ARG A 74 22.69 -21.79 35.53
N LEU A 75 22.92 -21.71 36.84
CA LEU A 75 23.84 -22.57 37.55
C LEU A 75 23.08 -23.69 38.23
N TRP A 76 23.45 -24.91 37.90
CA TRP A 76 22.77 -26.11 38.36
C TRP A 76 23.68 -26.99 39.20
N SER A 77 23.14 -27.57 40.24
CA SER A 77 23.76 -28.62 41.07
C SER A 77 22.99 -29.91 40.94
N LEU A 78 23.70 -31.02 41.03
CA LEU A 78 23.18 -32.38 40.88
C LEU A 78 23.18 -33.03 42.22
N TRP A 79 22.02 -33.50 42.69
CA TRP A 79 21.84 -34.06 44.02
C TRP A 79 21.41 -35.54 43.93
N GLU A 80 22.04 -36.41 44.69
CA GLU A 80 21.68 -37.83 44.70
C GLU A 80 20.24 -38.01 45.22
N GLY A 81 19.47 -38.82 44.55
CA GLY A 81 18.16 -39.31 44.95
C GLY A 81 18.15 -40.81 45.13
N ALA A 82 16.96 -41.38 45.37
CA ALA A 82 16.81 -42.82 45.43
C ALA A 82 17.09 -43.51 44.10
N ASP A 83 17.56 -44.73 44.12
CA ASP A 83 17.75 -45.63 42.96
C ASP A 83 18.68 -45.08 41.84
N GLY A 84 19.69 -44.30 42.26
CA GLY A 84 20.64 -43.73 41.33
C GLY A 84 20.06 -42.60 40.45
N LYS A 85 18.93 -42.08 40.84
CA LYS A 85 18.32 -40.88 40.21
C LYS A 85 18.96 -39.62 40.75
N VAL A 86 18.84 -38.56 39.97
CA VAL A 86 19.40 -37.23 40.25
C VAL A 86 18.30 -36.19 40.29
N ALA A 87 18.33 -35.36 41.30
CA ALA A 87 17.61 -34.07 41.29
C ALA A 87 18.51 -32.98 40.75
N ILE A 88 18.00 -32.21 39.84
CA ILE A 88 18.72 -31.08 39.20
C ILE A 88 18.15 -29.79 39.76
N LYS A 89 18.97 -29.07 40.54
CA LYS A 89 18.56 -27.88 41.31
C LYS A 89 19.41 -26.66 40.89
N ASN A 90 18.79 -25.56 40.53
CA ASN A 90 19.54 -24.34 40.26
C ASN A 90 19.90 -23.56 41.57
N TYR A 91 20.71 -22.50 41.43
CA TYR A 91 21.17 -21.69 42.52
C TYR A 91 20.05 -20.94 43.26
N ASN A 92 18.92 -20.68 42.57
CA ASN A 92 17.69 -20.12 43.17
C ASN A 92 16.82 -21.19 43.88
N ASN A 93 17.32 -22.40 44.11
CA ASN A 93 16.57 -23.50 44.72
C ASN A 93 15.35 -23.96 43.93
N VAL A 94 15.38 -23.80 42.61
CA VAL A 94 14.37 -24.33 41.68
C VAL A 94 14.86 -25.64 41.10
N TYR A 95 14.05 -26.68 41.17
CA TYR A 95 14.37 -27.98 40.62
C TYR A 95 13.76 -28.11 39.20
N VAL A 96 14.41 -28.88 38.35
CA VAL A 96 13.81 -29.29 37.06
C VAL A 96 12.65 -30.22 37.36
N GLY A 97 11.45 -29.81 37.03
CA GLY A 97 10.21 -30.52 37.29
C GLY A 97 9.97 -31.64 36.29
N THR A 98 8.79 -32.27 36.37
CA THR A 98 8.34 -33.30 35.46
C THR A 98 7.46 -32.77 34.37
N ALA A 99 7.42 -33.44 33.21
CA ALA A 99 6.41 -33.25 32.21
C ALA A 99 5.96 -34.61 31.65
N PRO A 100 4.69 -34.78 31.22
CA PRO A 100 4.29 -36.01 30.55
C PRO A 100 5.14 -36.23 29.29
N ALA A 101 5.41 -37.48 28.94
CA ALA A 101 6.04 -37.77 27.66
C ALA A 101 5.13 -37.31 26.53
N GLY A 102 5.66 -36.56 25.58
CA GLY A 102 4.88 -36.04 24.43
C GLY A 102 4.51 -37.15 23.46
N THR A 103 3.36 -37.02 22.81
CA THR A 103 2.96 -37.86 21.67
C THR A 103 3.20 -37.09 20.38
N GLY A 104 4.28 -37.41 19.65
CA GLY A 104 4.61 -36.73 18.38
C GLY A 104 5.45 -35.45 18.47
N GLY A 105 5.90 -35.08 19.65
CA GLY A 105 6.79 -33.96 19.98
C GLY A 105 7.19 -34.09 21.43
N GLY A 106 7.50 -33.02 22.11
CA GLY A 106 7.86 -33.01 23.52
C GLY A 106 6.82 -32.25 24.37
N SER A 107 6.79 -32.51 25.66
CA SER A 107 6.04 -31.68 26.62
C SER A 107 7.00 -30.76 27.36
N MET A 108 6.58 -29.52 27.54
CA MET A 108 7.37 -28.46 28.18
C MET A 108 7.65 -28.80 29.64
N VAL A 109 8.90 -28.77 30.04
CA VAL A 109 9.33 -28.93 31.44
C VAL A 109 9.26 -27.59 32.15
N LYS A 110 8.78 -27.58 33.37
CA LYS A 110 8.70 -26.39 34.23
C LYS A 110 9.53 -26.56 35.49
N GLY A 111 10.00 -25.45 36.05
CA GLY A 111 10.63 -25.44 37.34
C GLY A 111 9.64 -25.81 38.47
N THR A 112 10.14 -26.41 39.51
CA THR A 112 9.36 -26.72 40.73
C THR A 112 10.15 -26.37 41.98
N SER A 113 9.46 -25.91 43.05
CA SER A 113 10.04 -25.74 44.36
C SER A 113 10.13 -27.02 45.19
N THR A 114 9.54 -28.11 44.70
CA THR A 114 9.57 -29.43 45.35
C THR A 114 10.74 -30.23 44.84
N VAL A 115 11.49 -30.87 45.76
CA VAL A 115 12.58 -31.80 45.39
C VAL A 115 12.06 -32.85 44.42
N ASN A 116 12.73 -32.97 43.30
CA ASN A 116 12.32 -33.88 42.25
C ASN A 116 13.53 -34.68 41.74
N ALA A 117 13.80 -35.84 42.32
CA ALA A 117 14.91 -36.73 41.97
C ALA A 117 14.43 -37.83 41.03
N ILE A 118 14.26 -37.51 39.77
CA ILE A 118 13.70 -38.43 38.77
C ILE A 118 14.62 -38.67 37.58
N TYR A 119 15.66 -37.88 37.42
CA TYR A 119 16.48 -37.92 36.22
C TYR A 119 17.62 -38.94 36.30
N THR A 120 17.85 -39.65 35.21
CA THR A 120 19.05 -40.48 35.00
C THR A 120 19.93 -39.77 34.01
N ILE A 121 21.21 -39.55 34.36
CA ILE A 121 22.20 -38.97 33.48
C ILE A 121 23.00 -40.12 32.88
N THR A 122 22.93 -40.26 31.57
CA THR A 122 23.59 -41.38 30.85
C THR A 122 24.59 -40.82 29.87
N ALA A 123 25.83 -41.32 29.93
CA ALA A 123 26.85 -40.98 28.95
C ALA A 123 26.50 -41.59 27.57
N ASP A 124 26.56 -40.79 26.54
CA ASP A 124 26.28 -41.20 25.17
C ASP A 124 27.05 -40.32 24.18
N ALA A 125 27.78 -40.94 23.26
CA ALA A 125 28.54 -40.28 22.18
C ALA A 125 29.50 -39.14 22.63
N GLY A 126 30.07 -39.25 23.84
CA GLY A 126 30.96 -38.21 24.40
C GLY A 126 30.23 -37.06 25.10
N TYR A 127 28.94 -37.12 25.25
CA TYR A 127 28.07 -36.20 25.95
C TYR A 127 27.14 -36.96 26.93
N TYR A 128 26.14 -36.28 27.44
CA TYR A 128 25.16 -36.86 28.35
C TYR A 128 23.73 -36.63 27.81
N THR A 129 22.92 -37.62 27.97
CA THR A 129 21.45 -37.50 27.95
C THR A 129 20.92 -37.39 29.37
N ILE A 130 19.93 -36.57 29.59
CA ILE A 130 19.26 -36.39 30.88
C ILE A 130 17.82 -36.87 30.67
N GLY A 131 17.49 -38.07 31.15
CA GLY A 131 16.21 -38.70 30.96
C GLY A 131 15.59 -39.17 32.27
N ASP A 132 14.35 -39.63 32.23
CA ASP A 132 13.63 -40.17 33.42
C ASP A 132 13.77 -41.68 33.59
N GLY A 133 14.62 -42.31 32.84
CA GLY A 133 14.79 -43.78 32.79
C GLY A 133 13.87 -44.50 31.83
N ASN A 134 12.93 -43.82 31.20
CA ASN A 134 11.97 -44.39 30.22
C ASN A 134 12.27 -43.94 28.79
N GLY A 135 13.48 -43.46 28.54
CA GLY A 135 13.93 -43.09 27.20
C GLY A 135 13.49 -41.70 26.71
N ALA A 136 12.83 -40.90 27.55
CA ALA A 136 12.39 -39.54 27.19
C ALA A 136 13.37 -38.49 27.70
N PRO A 137 14.40 -38.10 26.90
CA PRO A 137 15.43 -37.16 27.33
C PRO A 137 14.92 -35.73 27.34
N LEU A 138 15.59 -34.87 28.10
CA LEU A 138 15.46 -33.44 28.02
C LEU A 138 16.04 -32.97 26.69
N HIS A 139 15.23 -32.23 25.95
CA HIS A 139 15.52 -31.76 24.58
C HIS A 139 15.36 -30.24 24.47
N ALA A 140 16.34 -29.58 23.90
CA ALA A 140 16.25 -28.13 23.63
C ALA A 140 15.42 -27.87 22.35
N ALA A 141 14.29 -27.20 22.47
CA ALA A 141 13.36 -26.94 21.38
C ALA A 141 13.06 -25.45 21.23
N GLN A 142 12.62 -25.05 20.04
CA GLN A 142 12.21 -23.66 19.74
C GLN A 142 10.70 -23.46 19.84
N ASP A 143 9.94 -24.49 20.14
CA ASP A 143 8.49 -24.43 20.32
C ASP A 143 8.11 -23.54 21.51
N ASN A 144 7.14 -22.63 21.31
CA ASN A 144 6.73 -21.63 22.31
C ASN A 144 7.89 -20.77 22.87
N GLY A 145 8.87 -20.43 22.00
CA GLY A 145 10.08 -19.72 22.35
C GLY A 145 11.03 -20.57 23.21
N GLN A 146 12.24 -20.70 22.86
CA GLN A 146 13.35 -21.51 23.47
C GLN A 146 13.00 -22.18 24.81
N CYS A 147 12.70 -23.45 24.80
CA CYS A 147 12.32 -24.21 25.99
C CYS A 147 12.95 -25.61 26.00
N VAL A 148 13.00 -26.23 27.16
CA VAL A 148 13.38 -27.62 27.34
C VAL A 148 12.10 -28.46 27.41
N LEU A 149 12.03 -29.45 26.55
CA LEU A 149 10.94 -30.41 26.46
C LEU A 149 11.38 -31.75 27.03
N ARG A 150 10.45 -32.54 27.60
CA ARG A 150 10.61 -33.96 27.74
C ARG A 150 10.22 -34.61 26.43
N TRP A 151 11.21 -35.12 25.68
CA TRP A 151 11.01 -35.62 24.33
C TRP A 151 10.30 -36.97 24.32
N ALA A 152 9.54 -37.26 23.28
CA ALA A 152 8.80 -38.51 23.19
C ALA A 152 9.67 -39.72 22.77
N ALA A 153 10.80 -39.49 22.13
CA ALA A 153 11.74 -40.48 21.65
C ALA A 153 13.00 -40.55 22.53
N SER A 154 13.78 -41.62 22.40
CA SER A 154 15.05 -41.79 23.15
C SER A 154 16.09 -40.72 22.78
N VAL A 155 16.17 -40.37 21.50
CA VAL A 155 16.97 -39.25 20.96
C VAL A 155 16.25 -38.72 19.73
N ASP A 156 16.30 -37.42 19.50
CA ASP A 156 15.66 -36.78 18.35
C ASP A 156 16.29 -37.24 17.02
N ASN A 157 15.44 -37.67 16.07
CA ASN A 157 15.87 -38.10 14.75
C ASN A 157 16.20 -36.92 13.81
N GLY A 158 15.65 -35.70 14.05
CA GLY A 158 15.87 -34.53 13.22
C GLY A 158 17.06 -33.68 13.65
N ASN A 159 17.32 -33.64 14.95
CA ASN A 159 18.43 -32.88 15.56
C ASN A 159 18.97 -33.63 16.78
N PRO A 160 19.68 -34.75 16.58
CA PRO A 160 20.06 -35.64 17.66
C PRO A 160 20.81 -34.96 18.80
N ASN A 161 21.64 -33.98 18.47
CA ASN A 161 22.44 -33.28 19.47
C ASN A 161 21.65 -32.34 20.38
N ALA A 162 20.40 -32.01 20.03
CA ALA A 162 19.56 -31.17 20.90
C ALA A 162 19.12 -31.85 22.18
N SER A 163 19.26 -33.19 22.27
CA SER A 163 19.09 -34.01 23.49
C SER A 163 20.39 -34.27 24.24
N TYR A 164 21.52 -33.83 23.72
CA TYR A 164 22.84 -33.99 24.35
C TYR A 164 23.24 -32.77 25.12
N TRP A 165 23.79 -32.99 26.29
CA TRP A 165 24.24 -31.98 27.23
C TRP A 165 25.67 -32.27 27.72
N SER A 166 26.39 -31.22 28.07
CA SER A 166 27.66 -31.33 28.81
C SER A 166 27.57 -30.52 30.09
N PHE A 167 28.39 -30.89 31.06
CA PHE A 167 28.49 -30.21 32.36
C PHE A 167 29.82 -29.49 32.41
N GLU A 168 29.75 -28.15 32.60
CA GLU A 168 30.92 -27.30 32.79
C GLU A 168 30.93 -26.80 34.23
N GLU A 169 31.89 -27.25 35.05
CA GLU A 169 31.97 -26.86 36.45
C GLU A 169 32.28 -25.38 36.59
N VAL A 170 31.62 -24.72 37.55
CA VAL A 170 31.66 -23.25 37.73
C VAL A 170 32.04 -22.94 39.16
N ASP A 171 33.07 -22.10 39.33
CA ASP A 171 33.42 -21.54 40.64
C ASP A 171 32.41 -20.47 41.05
N VAL A 172 31.71 -20.66 42.14
CA VAL A 172 30.70 -19.76 42.69
C VAL A 172 31.17 -18.99 43.93
N SER A 173 32.49 -18.94 44.17
CA SER A 173 33.10 -18.20 45.27
C SER A 173 33.03 -16.67 45.09
N SER A 174 32.88 -16.17 43.88
CA SER A 174 32.77 -14.73 43.57
C SER A 174 31.36 -14.23 43.81
N THR A 175 31.23 -13.12 44.53
CA THR A 175 29.98 -12.36 44.76
C THR A 175 29.88 -11.09 43.94
N GLU A 176 30.88 -10.81 43.09
CA GLU A 176 30.87 -9.60 42.22
C GLU A 176 29.85 -9.71 41.10
N CYS A 177 29.06 -8.63 40.93
CA CYS A 177 28.19 -8.46 39.76
C CYS A 177 28.97 -7.81 38.62
N TYR A 178 28.67 -8.20 37.39
CA TYR A 178 29.28 -7.61 36.18
C TYR A 178 28.33 -7.74 34.98
N ILE A 179 28.56 -6.94 33.91
CA ILE A 179 27.86 -7.14 32.65
C ILE A 179 28.39 -8.42 32.02
N GLY A 180 27.59 -9.47 32.05
CA GLY A 180 27.91 -10.78 31.50
C GLY A 180 27.74 -10.89 30.01
N ALA A 181 26.74 -10.22 29.45
CA ALA A 181 26.46 -10.14 28.02
C ALA A 181 25.70 -8.87 27.65
N THR A 182 25.89 -8.44 26.41
CA THR A 182 25.10 -7.38 25.78
C THR A 182 24.61 -7.86 24.41
N ASN A 183 23.44 -7.37 23.97
CA ASN A 183 22.92 -7.65 22.63
C ASN A 183 22.18 -6.43 22.12
N VAL A 184 22.78 -5.77 21.12
CA VAL A 184 22.20 -4.58 20.49
C VAL A 184 21.37 -5.00 19.27
N GLN A 185 20.15 -4.50 19.18
CA GLN A 185 19.22 -4.75 18.08
C GLN A 185 18.67 -3.44 17.53
N GLN A 186 18.56 -3.38 16.23
CA GLN A 186 17.96 -2.24 15.53
C GLN A 186 16.44 -2.28 15.55
N GLY A 187 15.82 -1.10 15.68
CA GLY A 187 14.39 -0.92 15.61
C GLY A 187 13.82 -1.14 14.22
N LYS A 188 14.63 -0.87 13.20
CA LYS A 188 14.18 -0.85 11.80
C LYS A 188 12.94 0.02 11.59
N VAL A 189 12.89 1.13 12.30
CA VAL A 189 11.77 2.07 12.25
C VAL A 189 11.85 3.01 11.05
N THR A 190 10.73 3.59 10.71
CA THR A 190 10.62 4.81 9.93
C THR A 190 10.38 5.97 10.89
N THR A 191 10.62 7.20 10.45
CA THR A 191 10.36 8.38 11.28
C THR A 191 9.92 9.56 10.43
N GLY A 192 9.33 10.55 11.07
CA GLY A 192 8.89 11.80 10.45
C GLY A 192 9.63 13.02 10.97
N ILE A 193 9.59 14.10 10.20
CA ILE A 193 10.10 15.41 10.62
C ILE A 193 9.36 15.84 11.91
N GLY A 194 10.14 16.21 12.94
CA GLY A 194 9.62 16.64 14.23
C GLY A 194 9.24 15.51 15.20
N ASN A 195 9.33 14.24 14.80
CA ASN A 195 9.00 13.11 15.66
C ASN A 195 9.93 13.06 16.88
N LYS A 196 9.35 12.76 18.03
CA LYS A 196 10.07 12.64 19.30
C LYS A 196 10.09 11.19 19.77
N ASN A 197 11.08 10.86 20.59
CA ASN A 197 11.24 9.54 21.20
C ASN A 197 11.25 8.39 20.18
N VAL A 198 11.85 8.59 19.01
CA VAL A 198 11.96 7.57 17.96
C VAL A 198 12.91 6.46 18.42
N PRO A 199 12.41 5.24 18.71
CA PRO A 199 13.23 4.19 19.31
C PRO A 199 14.09 3.50 18.24
N ILE A 200 15.32 3.97 18.13
CA ILE A 200 16.26 3.55 17.09
C ILE A 200 16.84 2.18 17.37
N LEU A 201 17.33 1.96 18.60
CA LEU A 201 17.94 0.69 18.96
C LEU A 201 17.68 0.30 20.41
N ARG A 202 17.73 -1.00 20.67
CA ARG A 202 17.65 -1.60 22.00
C ARG A 202 18.93 -2.32 22.32
N SER A 203 19.44 -2.13 23.54
CA SER A 203 20.45 -3.01 24.12
C SER A 203 19.84 -3.88 25.20
N THR A 204 19.97 -5.20 25.08
CA THR A 204 19.72 -6.12 26.18
C THR A 204 21.00 -6.27 26.97
N VAL A 205 20.99 -5.80 28.22
CA VAL A 205 22.12 -5.89 29.13
C VAL A 205 21.84 -7.00 30.14
N SER A 206 22.62 -8.05 30.15
CA SER A 206 22.53 -9.15 31.11
C SER A 206 23.55 -8.92 32.22
N VAL A 207 23.06 -8.62 33.40
CA VAL A 207 23.86 -8.48 34.63
C VAL A 207 24.05 -9.86 35.24
N ALA A 208 25.28 -10.30 35.28
CA ALA A 208 25.71 -11.54 35.90
C ALA A 208 26.01 -11.33 37.37
N GLY A 209 25.80 -12.36 38.20
CA GLY A 209 26.02 -12.38 39.60
C GLY A 209 25.16 -13.43 40.30
N LEU A 210 25.50 -13.78 41.52
CA LEU A 210 24.77 -14.78 42.33
C LEU A 210 23.87 -14.16 43.39
N THR A 211 24.19 -12.99 43.87
CA THR A 211 23.50 -12.33 44.97
C THR A 211 23.43 -10.83 44.72
N GLY A 212 22.41 -10.21 45.19
CA GLY A 212 22.37 -8.84 45.57
C GLY A 212 21.89 -7.82 44.56
N ASP A 213 22.28 -6.61 44.82
CA ASP A 213 21.69 -5.40 44.27
C ASP A 213 22.04 -5.15 42.76
N GLY A 214 22.88 -6.01 42.19
CA GLY A 214 23.28 -5.89 40.78
C GLY A 214 24.32 -4.77 40.58
N LEU A 215 24.19 -3.99 39.52
CA LEU A 215 25.08 -2.88 39.16
C LEU A 215 24.30 -1.56 39.09
N THR A 216 25.01 -0.46 39.37
CA THR A 216 24.49 0.88 39.10
C THR A 216 24.99 1.38 37.74
N LEU A 217 24.11 1.51 36.79
CA LEU A 217 24.40 2.15 35.52
C LEU A 217 24.40 3.66 35.69
N THR A 218 25.52 4.33 35.37
CA THR A 218 25.68 5.77 35.54
C THR A 218 25.81 6.53 34.23
N GLU A 219 26.15 5.87 33.11
CA GLU A 219 26.26 6.50 31.81
C GLU A 219 26.20 5.47 30.67
N VAL A 220 25.60 5.87 29.55
CA VAL A 220 25.69 5.14 28.27
C VAL A 220 26.28 6.06 27.22
N LYS A 221 27.30 5.59 26.53
CA LYS A 221 27.97 6.31 25.45
C LYS A 221 27.78 5.64 24.12
N GLY A 222 27.78 6.45 23.07
CA GLY A 222 27.66 5.96 21.72
C GLY A 222 27.87 7.02 20.66
N LYS A 223 27.38 6.76 19.47
CA LYS A 223 27.46 7.68 18.36
C LYS A 223 26.12 7.72 17.60
N VAL A 224 25.62 8.92 17.34
CA VAL A 224 24.56 9.17 16.36
C VAL A 224 25.21 9.16 14.97
N VAL A 225 24.61 8.43 14.05
CA VAL A 225 25.01 8.36 12.65
C VAL A 225 23.85 8.91 11.83
N ALA A 226 24.05 10.01 11.14
CA ALA A 226 23.02 10.68 10.36
C ALA A 226 23.56 11.17 9.03
N THR A 227 22.70 11.32 8.04
CA THR A 227 23.06 12.02 6.78
C THR A 227 23.48 13.47 7.07
N ASP A 228 22.75 14.11 7.98
CA ASP A 228 23.04 15.42 8.53
C ASP A 228 22.74 15.38 10.04
N LEU A 229 23.74 15.66 10.90
CA LEU A 229 23.54 15.63 12.34
C LEU A 229 22.53 16.68 12.83
N SER A 230 22.31 17.75 12.09
CA SER A 230 21.30 18.76 12.40
C SER A 230 19.85 18.24 12.29
N ASP A 231 19.64 17.07 11.69
CA ASP A 231 18.34 16.40 11.65
C ASP A 231 17.95 15.78 12.99
N VAL A 232 18.91 15.68 13.95
CA VAL A 232 18.66 15.11 15.27
C VAL A 232 18.73 16.23 16.32
N SER A 233 17.63 16.47 17.04
CA SER A 233 17.51 17.52 18.05
C SER A 233 17.69 17.02 19.49
N GLY A 234 17.70 15.70 19.72
CA GLY A 234 17.84 15.15 21.07
C GLY A 234 18.06 13.65 21.08
N ILE A 235 18.55 13.16 22.20
CA ILE A 235 18.76 11.74 22.48
C ILE A 235 18.33 11.41 23.90
N ARG A 236 17.64 10.29 24.06
CA ARG A 236 17.13 9.78 25.35
C ARG A 236 17.44 8.31 25.51
N LEU A 237 17.60 7.91 26.76
CA LEU A 237 17.72 6.52 27.16
C LEU A 237 16.52 6.12 28.02
N TYR A 238 15.84 5.06 27.60
CA TYR A 238 14.73 4.47 28.33
C TYR A 238 15.08 3.07 28.81
N LYS A 239 14.47 2.65 29.92
CA LYS A 239 14.45 1.25 30.36
C LYS A 239 13.04 0.72 30.21
N ALA A 240 12.85 -0.31 29.41
CA ALA A 240 11.58 -1.00 29.32
C ALA A 240 11.37 -1.87 30.55
N THR A 241 10.14 -1.90 31.09
CA THR A 241 9.83 -2.64 32.31
C THR A 241 9.82 -4.14 32.07
N ASN A 242 9.19 -4.61 31.00
CA ASN A 242 9.04 -6.04 30.70
C ASN A 242 9.23 -6.38 29.20
N ALA A 243 9.67 -5.46 28.38
CA ALA A 243 9.75 -5.69 26.93
C ALA A 243 11.02 -6.41 26.53
N ARG A 244 10.90 -7.56 25.91
CA ARG A 244 11.99 -8.25 25.20
C ARG A 244 12.20 -7.71 23.80
N GLU A 245 11.12 -7.22 23.22
CA GLU A 245 11.08 -6.73 21.85
C GLU A 245 11.03 -5.20 21.83
N LEU A 246 11.58 -4.62 20.80
CA LEU A 246 11.42 -3.20 20.54
C LEU A 246 9.92 -2.92 20.30
N PHE A 247 9.37 -1.94 20.98
CA PHE A 247 8.01 -1.46 20.84
C PHE A 247 6.91 -2.29 21.50
N ILE A 248 7.20 -3.36 22.23
CA ILE A 248 6.17 -4.25 22.76
C ILE A 248 6.39 -4.53 24.24
N ASP A 249 5.32 -4.34 25.00
CA ASP A 249 5.18 -4.93 26.32
C ASP A 249 4.86 -6.41 26.15
N ALA A 250 5.83 -7.28 26.45
CA ALA A 250 5.69 -8.72 26.26
C ALA A 250 4.56 -9.33 27.08
N ASP A 251 4.25 -8.78 28.24
CA ASP A 251 3.23 -9.31 29.14
C ASP A 251 1.82 -8.93 28.67
N LYS A 252 1.68 -7.75 28.06
CA LYS A 252 0.40 -7.21 27.61
C LYS A 252 0.16 -7.41 26.13
N LYS A 253 1.15 -7.86 25.38
CA LYS A 253 1.12 -7.97 23.90
C LYS A 253 0.77 -6.64 23.22
N MET A 254 1.26 -5.54 23.77
CA MET A 254 0.99 -4.18 23.28
C MET A 254 2.23 -3.58 22.65
N PRO A 255 2.09 -2.71 21.62
CA PRO A 255 3.20 -1.91 21.15
C PRO A 255 3.74 -1.05 22.28
N TRP A 256 5.03 -0.75 22.20
CA TRP A 256 5.63 0.13 23.18
C TRP A 256 4.96 1.50 23.14
N ARG A 257 4.62 1.97 24.34
CA ARG A 257 4.16 3.33 24.59
C ARG A 257 5.13 3.97 25.58
N GLU A 258 5.21 5.28 25.55
CA GLU A 258 6.10 6.02 26.45
C GLU A 258 5.85 5.66 27.93
N GLU A 259 4.60 5.42 28.30
CA GLU A 259 4.22 4.94 29.63
C GLU A 259 4.73 3.54 30.00
N ASN A 260 5.13 2.72 29.01
CA ASN A 260 5.70 1.39 29.24
C ASN A 260 7.23 1.43 29.42
N GLY A 261 7.84 2.56 29.18
CA GLY A 261 9.25 2.80 29.36
C GLY A 261 9.53 3.82 30.46
N VAL A 262 10.56 3.58 31.24
CA VAL A 262 11.05 4.55 32.23
C VAL A 262 12.18 5.37 31.61
N LEU A 263 11.99 6.67 31.47
CA LEU A 263 13.06 7.57 31.04
C LEU A 263 14.18 7.54 32.10
N LEU A 264 15.37 7.13 31.68
CA LEU A 264 16.54 7.09 32.55
C LEU A 264 17.32 8.41 32.51
N GLY A 265 17.39 9.04 31.33
CA GLY A 265 18.09 10.31 31.18
C GLY A 265 18.05 10.81 29.73
N GLU A 266 18.40 12.09 29.58
CA GLU A 266 18.61 12.77 28.34
C GLU A 266 20.11 13.00 28.13
N GLY A 267 20.55 12.95 26.87
CA GLY A 267 21.95 13.08 26.51
C GLY A 267 22.24 14.32 25.67
N THR A 268 23.53 14.57 25.50
CA THR A 268 24.06 15.60 24.59
C THR A 268 24.74 14.91 23.43
N ILE A 269 24.62 15.49 22.24
CA ILE A 269 25.27 15.03 21.02
C ILE A 269 26.32 16.07 20.65
N SER A 270 27.59 15.60 20.50
CA SER A 270 28.69 16.44 20.07
C SER A 270 28.71 16.66 18.56
N GLU A 271 29.46 17.63 18.07
CA GLU A 271 29.58 17.96 16.64
C GLU A 271 30.03 16.77 15.76
N ASP A 272 30.78 15.81 16.32
CA ASP A 272 31.22 14.60 15.63
C ASP A 272 30.18 13.45 15.71
N GLY A 273 29.03 13.70 16.33
CA GLY A 273 27.94 12.73 16.54
C GLY A 273 28.12 11.86 17.80
N THR A 274 29.21 11.97 18.56
CA THR A 274 29.33 11.22 19.82
C THR A 274 28.30 11.71 20.84
N TYR A 275 27.74 10.79 21.61
CA TYR A 275 26.79 11.12 22.66
C TYR A 275 27.13 10.47 24.00
N SER A 276 26.67 11.09 25.06
CA SER A 276 26.66 10.56 26.41
C SER A 276 25.31 10.84 27.06
N VAL A 277 24.72 9.80 27.63
CA VAL A 277 23.50 9.90 28.46
C VAL A 277 23.86 9.54 29.89
N THR A 278 23.89 10.52 30.78
CA THR A 278 24.09 10.31 32.21
C THR A 278 22.78 9.83 32.85
N VAL A 279 22.87 8.78 33.66
CA VAL A 279 21.74 8.12 34.29
C VAL A 279 22.10 7.72 35.75
N ASN A 280 21.12 7.26 36.52
CA ASN A 280 21.32 6.62 37.82
C ASN A 280 20.30 5.49 37.94
N ALA A 281 20.62 4.34 37.35
CA ALA A 281 19.69 3.21 37.23
C ALA A 281 20.26 1.95 37.87
N GLN A 282 19.55 1.38 38.82
CA GLN A 282 19.86 0.05 39.34
C GLN A 282 19.50 -1.02 38.29
N LEU A 283 20.45 -1.88 38.02
CA LEU A 283 20.33 -3.06 37.20
C LEU A 283 20.58 -4.31 38.06
N PRO A 284 19.54 -4.85 38.73
CA PRO A 284 19.67 -6.12 39.49
C PRO A 284 20.22 -7.24 38.59
N VAL A 285 20.66 -8.34 39.20
CA VAL A 285 21.04 -9.53 38.44
C VAL A 285 19.88 -9.95 37.57
N GLY A 286 20.13 -10.11 36.24
CA GLY A 286 19.11 -10.42 35.25
C GLY A 286 19.29 -9.66 33.97
N SER A 287 18.27 -9.76 33.09
CA SER A 287 18.26 -9.06 31.79
C SER A 287 17.51 -7.76 31.85
N HIS A 288 18.09 -6.72 31.32
CA HIS A 288 17.54 -5.36 31.24
C HIS A 288 17.50 -4.88 29.80
N TYR A 289 16.45 -4.17 29.44
CA TYR A 289 16.22 -3.67 28.08
C TYR A 289 16.34 -2.15 28.08
N LEU A 290 17.44 -1.66 27.52
CA LEU A 290 17.74 -0.24 27.39
C LEU A 290 17.46 0.20 25.96
N TRP A 291 16.73 1.31 25.80
CA TRP A 291 16.36 1.84 24.48
C TRP A 291 17.02 3.20 24.27
N VAL A 292 17.71 3.34 23.15
CA VAL A 292 18.15 4.64 22.67
C VAL A 292 17.09 5.18 21.72
N ALA A 293 16.54 6.33 22.08
CA ALA A 293 15.56 7.06 21.30
C ALA A 293 16.11 8.40 20.83
N LEU A 294 15.82 8.77 19.59
CA LEU A 294 16.21 10.06 19.02
C LEU A 294 15.00 10.98 18.86
N ASP A 295 15.20 12.27 19.01
CA ASP A 295 14.27 13.31 18.58
C ASP A 295 14.71 13.83 17.23
N ILE A 296 13.78 13.81 16.28
CA ILE A 296 14.00 14.37 14.94
C ILE A 296 13.70 15.89 14.99
N ALA A 297 14.55 16.67 14.38
CA ALA A 297 14.41 18.11 14.34
C ALA A 297 13.21 18.53 13.46
N ASP A 298 12.58 19.67 13.79
CA ASP A 298 11.46 20.21 13.03
C ASP A 298 11.89 20.71 11.63
N ASN A 299 13.17 20.99 11.44
CA ASN A 299 13.79 21.39 10.16
C ASN A 299 14.57 20.27 9.48
N ALA A 300 14.41 19.03 9.94
CA ALA A 300 15.04 17.87 9.32
C ALA A 300 14.60 17.72 7.85
N LYS A 301 15.44 17.05 7.06
CA LYS A 301 15.20 16.92 5.61
C LYS A 301 14.65 15.54 5.26
N GLU A 302 13.61 15.54 4.44
CA GLU A 302 13.08 14.33 3.85
C GLU A 302 14.17 13.53 3.12
N GLY A 303 14.15 12.23 3.33
CA GLY A 303 15.06 11.29 2.67
C GLY A 303 16.42 11.16 3.36
N ASN A 304 16.75 12.04 4.29
CA ASN A 304 17.90 11.85 5.16
C ASN A 304 17.65 10.65 6.09
N THR A 305 18.73 10.12 6.63
CA THR A 305 18.67 8.92 7.47
C THR A 305 19.36 9.16 8.80
N VAL A 306 18.84 8.51 9.85
CA VAL A 306 19.38 8.56 11.20
C VAL A 306 19.54 7.16 11.78
N ASP A 307 20.56 6.97 12.60
CA ASP A 307 20.85 5.76 13.36
C ASP A 307 21.61 6.12 14.65
N ALA A 308 21.77 5.17 15.55
CA ALA A 308 22.59 5.29 16.72
C ALA A 308 23.37 4.00 16.99
N THR A 309 24.49 4.13 17.69
CA THR A 309 25.28 3.01 18.18
C THR A 309 25.57 3.17 19.66
N ILE A 310 25.77 2.08 20.39
CA ILE A 310 26.28 2.09 21.75
C ILE A 310 27.74 1.64 21.70
N THR A 311 28.63 2.36 22.36
CA THR A 311 30.05 2.05 22.45
C THR A 311 30.44 1.53 23.83
N SER A 312 29.85 2.04 24.90
CA SER A 312 30.16 1.60 26.26
C SER A 312 29.06 1.94 27.27
N TYR A 313 29.14 1.28 28.40
CA TYR A 313 28.32 1.46 29.60
C TYR A 313 29.23 1.76 30.79
N MET A 314 28.89 2.76 31.58
CA MET A 314 29.54 3.03 32.86
C MET A 314 28.75 2.38 33.97
N VAL A 315 29.27 1.38 34.64
CA VAL A 315 28.64 0.66 35.75
C VAL A 315 29.59 0.63 36.93
N ASP A 316 29.08 1.07 38.09
CA ASP A 316 29.85 1.17 39.36
C ASP A 316 31.22 1.86 39.17
N GLY A 317 31.22 2.93 38.35
CA GLY A 317 32.44 3.70 38.03
C GLY A 317 33.47 3.02 37.11
N LYS A 318 33.14 1.85 36.55
CA LYS A 318 33.95 1.12 35.55
C LYS A 318 33.31 1.23 34.15
N GLU A 319 34.14 1.50 33.16
CA GLU A 319 33.67 1.50 31.75
C GLU A 319 33.71 0.08 31.20
N VAL A 320 32.59 -0.35 30.65
CA VAL A 320 32.41 -1.65 29.96
C VAL A 320 32.10 -1.38 28.50
N ALA A 321 32.99 -1.77 27.60
CA ALA A 321 32.80 -1.60 26.15
C ALA A 321 31.71 -2.55 25.63
N GLU A 322 30.91 -2.08 24.64
CA GLU A 322 30.01 -2.94 23.87
C GLU A 322 30.85 -3.89 22.99
N LYS A 323 30.67 -5.21 23.18
CA LYS A 323 31.53 -6.24 22.57
C LYS A 323 30.92 -6.88 21.33
N ASN A 324 29.61 -6.88 21.21
CA ASN A 324 28.91 -7.62 20.15
C ASN A 324 28.61 -6.76 18.91
N GLY A 325 29.07 -5.50 18.92
CA GLY A 325 28.83 -4.56 17.82
C GLY A 325 27.40 -4.10 17.70
N ASN A 326 27.20 -3.13 16.84
CA ASN A 326 25.90 -2.53 16.55
C ASN A 326 25.46 -2.97 15.13
N PRO A 327 24.30 -3.60 14.98
CA PRO A 327 23.77 -3.91 13.66
C PRO A 327 23.54 -2.63 12.87
N ALA A 328 23.94 -2.59 11.60
CA ALA A 328 23.71 -1.45 10.74
C ALA A 328 22.24 -1.39 10.27
N HIS A 329 21.59 -0.29 10.54
CA HIS A 329 20.33 0.10 9.92
C HIS A 329 20.19 1.61 10.06
N GLN A 330 19.55 2.24 9.07
CA GLN A 330 19.27 3.67 9.10
C GLN A 330 17.78 3.92 8.91
N ALA A 331 17.16 4.64 9.84
CA ALA A 331 15.79 5.06 9.74
C ALA A 331 15.67 6.23 8.75
N THR A 332 14.79 6.10 7.76
CA THR A 332 14.50 7.18 6.80
C THR A 332 13.56 8.20 7.44
N ILE A 333 13.87 9.49 7.26
CA ILE A 333 13.03 10.61 7.67
C ILE A 333 12.05 10.93 6.55
N PHE A 334 10.75 10.88 6.85
CA PHE A 334 9.65 11.26 5.98
C PHE A 334 9.11 12.65 6.34
N LEU A 335 8.31 13.26 5.47
CA LEU A 335 7.63 14.54 5.74
C LEU A 335 6.70 14.45 6.96
N ALA A 336 6.03 13.33 7.12
CA ALA A 336 5.29 12.95 8.32
C ALA A 336 5.33 11.43 8.50
N GLU A 337 5.31 10.98 9.74
CA GLU A 337 5.16 9.57 10.12
C GLU A 337 4.43 9.52 11.47
N SER A 338 3.41 8.66 11.57
CA SER A 338 2.63 8.52 12.80
C SER A 338 1.99 7.14 12.91
N ALA A 339 1.73 6.70 14.13
CA ALA A 339 0.81 5.61 14.40
C ALA A 339 -0.62 6.16 14.43
N VAL A 340 -1.47 5.67 13.55
CA VAL A 340 -2.88 6.10 13.45
C VAL A 340 -3.73 5.33 14.45
N LEU A 341 -3.55 4.01 14.50
CA LEU A 341 -4.30 3.13 15.37
C LEU A 341 -3.40 1.97 15.81
N MET A 342 -3.26 1.80 17.11
CA MET A 342 -2.42 0.76 17.70
C MET A 342 -3.26 -0.32 18.38
N PRO A 343 -2.78 -1.55 18.47
CA PRO A 343 -3.44 -2.57 19.25
C PRO A 343 -3.86 -2.04 20.64
N MET A 344 -5.09 -2.36 21.03
CA MET A 344 -5.75 -1.96 22.29
C MET A 344 -6.21 -0.50 22.39
N ASP A 345 -6.08 0.35 21.37
CA ASP A 345 -6.59 1.73 21.42
C ASP A 345 -8.10 1.80 21.68
N MET A 346 -8.87 0.85 21.16
CA MET A 346 -10.30 0.71 21.44
C MET A 346 -10.65 -0.60 22.16
N GLY A 347 -9.67 -1.22 22.83
CA GLY A 347 -9.82 -2.51 23.51
C GLY A 347 -9.68 -3.73 22.61
N SER A 348 -9.45 -3.56 21.31
CA SER A 348 -9.17 -4.62 20.35
C SER A 348 -7.67 -4.75 20.10
N ALA A 349 -7.19 -5.99 20.00
CA ALA A 349 -5.81 -6.26 19.61
C ALA A 349 -5.58 -6.30 18.09
N TYR A 350 -6.65 -6.27 17.28
CA TYR A 350 -6.56 -6.60 15.86
C TYR A 350 -7.18 -5.52 15.00
N TYR A 351 -6.33 -4.64 14.48
CA TYR A 351 -6.69 -3.67 13.44
C TYR A 351 -6.13 -4.12 12.10
N ARG A 352 -6.94 -4.01 11.06
CA ARG A 352 -6.61 -4.47 9.72
C ARG A 352 -7.21 -3.55 8.65
N ILE A 353 -6.83 -3.78 7.40
CA ILE A 353 -7.46 -3.29 6.17
C ILE A 353 -7.45 -1.75 6.13
N PRO A 354 -6.33 -1.16 5.72
CA PRO A 354 -6.22 0.28 5.58
C PRO A 354 -7.02 0.81 4.38
N ALA A 355 -7.76 1.88 4.59
CA ALA A 355 -8.31 2.72 3.53
C ALA A 355 -8.10 4.18 3.89
N ILE A 356 -7.71 5.01 2.93
CA ILE A 356 -7.41 6.43 3.15
C ILE A 356 -7.83 7.27 1.95
N THR A 357 -8.33 8.46 2.21
CA THR A 357 -8.63 9.46 1.20
C THR A 357 -8.31 10.87 1.70
N THR A 358 -8.19 11.81 0.77
CA THR A 358 -8.13 13.25 1.04
C THR A 358 -9.48 13.87 0.74
N THR A 359 -9.98 14.79 1.56
CA THR A 359 -11.22 15.53 1.32
C THR A 359 -11.16 16.30 0.01
N ALA A 360 -12.32 16.64 -0.57
CA ALA A 360 -12.40 17.32 -1.86
C ALA A 360 -11.72 18.71 -1.86
N ASP A 361 -11.69 19.38 -0.73
CA ASP A 361 -10.97 20.65 -0.54
C ASP A 361 -9.48 20.47 -0.21
N GLY A 362 -9.02 19.22 -0.11
CA GLY A 362 -7.63 18.87 0.13
C GLY A 362 -7.12 19.09 1.55
N LYS A 363 -7.94 19.55 2.49
CA LYS A 363 -7.44 20.00 3.81
C LYS A 363 -7.31 18.88 4.83
N ARG A 364 -8.03 17.78 4.64
CA ARG A 364 -8.13 16.70 5.63
C ARG A 364 -7.87 15.35 5.01
N LEU A 365 -7.18 14.50 5.75
CA LEU A 365 -7.06 13.08 5.48
C LEU A 365 -8.11 12.32 6.27
N VAL A 366 -8.73 11.29 5.70
CA VAL A 366 -9.73 10.45 6.37
C VAL A 366 -9.39 8.99 6.14
N THR A 367 -9.40 8.20 7.21
CA THR A 367 -9.12 6.75 7.16
C THR A 367 -10.34 5.94 7.53
N LEU A 368 -10.42 4.73 6.95
CA LEU A 368 -11.29 3.65 7.44
C LEU A 368 -10.40 2.43 7.73
N THR A 369 -10.74 1.71 8.79
CA THR A 369 -9.96 0.56 9.30
C THR A 369 -10.87 -0.48 9.91
N ASP A 370 -10.59 -1.77 9.70
CA ASP A 370 -11.25 -2.85 10.42
C ASP A 370 -10.79 -2.90 11.89
N ASP A 371 -11.73 -2.88 12.82
CA ASP A 371 -11.54 -3.20 14.23
C ASP A 371 -12.13 -4.60 14.51
N ARG A 372 -11.28 -5.61 14.55
CA ARG A 372 -11.65 -7.01 14.74
C ARG A 372 -11.58 -7.37 16.23
N THR A 373 -12.72 -7.28 16.92
CA THR A 373 -12.78 -7.26 18.39
C THR A 373 -12.47 -8.59 19.07
N ASN A 374 -12.74 -9.72 18.43
CA ASN A 374 -12.57 -11.05 19.04
C ASN A 374 -11.24 -11.72 18.66
N HIS A 375 -10.92 -11.69 17.38
CA HIS A 375 -9.71 -12.31 16.83
C HIS A 375 -9.38 -11.71 15.45
N GLY A 376 -8.17 -11.90 14.97
CA GLY A 376 -7.68 -11.30 13.73
C GLY A 376 -8.21 -11.90 12.41
N ALA A 377 -9.12 -12.86 12.45
CA ALA A 377 -9.69 -13.49 11.26
C ALA A 377 -10.64 -12.54 10.50
N ASP A 378 -10.83 -12.83 9.22
CA ASP A 378 -11.76 -12.14 8.35
C ASP A 378 -13.22 -12.40 8.74
N LEU A 379 -14.16 -11.75 8.05
CA LEU A 379 -15.59 -12.00 8.21
C LEU A 379 -15.94 -13.47 7.90
N PRO A 380 -16.87 -14.09 8.64
CA PRO A 380 -17.73 -13.55 9.67
C PRO A 380 -17.01 -13.42 11.01
N ASN A 381 -16.93 -12.23 11.54
CA ASN A 381 -16.29 -11.88 12.80
C ASN A 381 -16.99 -10.67 13.40
N HIS A 382 -16.87 -10.46 14.70
CA HIS A 382 -17.23 -9.19 15.29
C HIS A 382 -16.23 -8.13 14.85
N CYS A 383 -16.61 -7.43 13.80
CA CYS A 383 -15.78 -6.43 13.16
C CYS A 383 -16.55 -5.11 13.00
N TYR A 384 -15.89 -4.02 13.34
CA TYR A 384 -16.37 -2.67 13.10
C TYR A 384 -15.50 -2.01 12.04
N VAL A 385 -16.06 -1.04 11.34
CA VAL A 385 -15.27 -0.06 10.58
C VAL A 385 -15.07 1.16 11.48
N VAL A 386 -13.83 1.53 11.67
CA VAL A 386 -13.37 2.68 12.46
C VAL A 386 -12.91 3.78 11.53
N ALA A 387 -13.36 5.01 11.79
CA ALA A 387 -12.92 6.20 11.08
C ALA A 387 -12.05 7.10 11.98
N GLN A 388 -11.03 7.72 11.38
CA GLN A 388 -10.23 8.79 11.96
C GLN A 388 -9.90 9.82 10.87
N TYR A 389 -9.57 11.04 11.29
CA TYR A 389 -9.13 12.07 10.36
C TYR A 389 -7.92 12.84 10.90
N SER A 390 -7.18 13.48 9.99
CA SER A 390 -6.04 14.33 10.28
C SER A 390 -6.17 15.67 9.54
N ASP A 391 -5.98 16.77 10.25
CA ASP A 391 -6.00 18.15 9.73
C ASP A 391 -4.59 18.75 9.56
N ASP A 392 -3.54 17.98 9.87
CA ASP A 392 -2.15 18.44 9.85
C ASP A 392 -1.24 17.62 8.91
N GLY A 393 -1.88 16.97 7.92
CA GLY A 393 -1.17 16.19 6.91
C GLY A 393 -0.60 14.88 7.44
N GLY A 394 -1.25 14.29 8.44
CA GLY A 394 -0.94 12.97 8.97
C GLY A 394 0.05 12.96 10.13
N LYS A 395 0.33 14.10 10.75
CA LYS A 395 1.19 14.18 11.94
C LYS A 395 0.44 13.75 13.19
N SER A 396 -0.85 14.10 13.28
CA SER A 396 -1.74 13.68 14.35
C SER A 396 -3.12 13.29 13.81
N TRP A 397 -3.86 12.52 14.57
CA TRP A 397 -5.14 11.95 14.19
C TRP A 397 -6.20 12.18 15.27
N SER A 398 -7.46 12.30 14.83
CA SER A 398 -8.60 12.37 15.73
C SER A 398 -8.75 11.08 16.55
N GLU A 399 -9.50 11.15 17.66
CA GLU A 399 -9.93 9.94 18.35
C GLU A 399 -10.65 8.97 17.41
N PRO A 400 -10.39 7.67 17.48
CA PRO A 400 -11.02 6.68 16.61
C PRO A 400 -12.50 6.52 16.95
N LYS A 401 -13.34 6.45 15.91
CA LYS A 401 -14.79 6.27 16.03
C LYS A 401 -15.27 5.05 15.23
N ARG A 402 -16.02 4.14 15.86
CA ARG A 402 -16.73 3.07 15.15
C ARG A 402 -17.89 3.67 14.37
N VAL A 403 -17.88 3.53 13.05
CA VAL A 403 -18.87 4.14 12.13
C VAL A 403 -19.80 3.11 11.49
N ALA A 404 -19.39 1.84 11.49
CA ALA A 404 -20.26 0.73 11.05
C ALA A 404 -19.90 -0.55 11.83
N GLY A 405 -20.85 -1.48 11.91
CA GLY A 405 -20.74 -2.75 12.62
C GLY A 405 -21.39 -2.71 13.99
N THR A 406 -21.75 -3.90 14.47
CA THR A 406 -22.33 -4.07 15.82
C THR A 406 -21.60 -5.19 16.53
N ALA A 407 -21.37 -5.06 17.83
CA ALA A 407 -20.70 -6.06 18.66
C ALA A 407 -21.68 -6.88 19.47
N THR A 408 -22.98 -6.72 19.26
CA THR A 408 -23.98 -7.37 20.06
C THR A 408 -24.44 -8.69 19.43
N THR A 409 -24.92 -9.59 20.24
CA THR A 409 -25.35 -10.93 19.86
C THR A 409 -26.76 -10.94 19.26
N GLY A 410 -27.00 -11.76 18.26
CA GLY A 410 -28.36 -12.08 17.82
C GLY A 410 -28.83 -11.47 16.51
N GLY A 411 -28.06 -11.56 15.49
CA GLY A 411 -28.39 -11.07 14.14
C GLY A 411 -27.49 -9.94 13.68
N ASP A 412 -26.41 -9.75 14.36
CA ASP A 412 -25.45 -8.70 14.09
C ASP A 412 -24.52 -9.06 12.95
N TYR A 413 -24.16 -8.02 12.23
CA TYR A 413 -23.26 -8.08 11.10
C TYR A 413 -21.90 -7.51 11.49
N GLY A 414 -20.85 -8.28 11.26
CA GLY A 414 -19.55 -7.70 11.13
C GLY A 414 -19.46 -6.90 9.82
N HIS A 415 -18.75 -5.80 9.86
CA HIS A 415 -18.48 -4.93 8.71
C HIS A 415 -16.98 -4.77 8.55
N GLY A 416 -16.46 -4.97 7.35
CA GLY A 416 -15.03 -4.90 7.09
C GLY A 416 -14.68 -4.78 5.62
N ASP A 417 -13.39 -4.90 5.31
CA ASP A 417 -12.82 -4.73 3.98
C ASP A 417 -13.24 -3.39 3.35
N ALA A 418 -13.12 -2.33 4.14
CA ALA A 418 -13.59 -1.02 3.74
C ALA A 418 -12.80 -0.44 2.58
N GLN A 419 -13.52 0.11 1.61
CA GLN A 419 -13.00 0.95 0.55
C GLN A 419 -13.53 2.37 0.74
N ILE A 420 -12.74 3.39 0.38
CA ILE A 420 -13.10 4.78 0.56
C ILE A 420 -12.97 5.56 -0.75
N ILE A 421 -13.94 6.43 -1.02
CA ILE A 421 -13.94 7.32 -2.19
C ILE A 421 -14.36 8.72 -1.72
N THR A 422 -13.60 9.73 -2.07
CA THR A 422 -14.05 11.12 -1.97
C THR A 422 -14.76 11.50 -3.28
N ASN A 423 -16.04 11.80 -3.19
CA ASN A 423 -16.75 12.43 -4.30
C ASN A 423 -16.34 13.90 -4.39
N ARG A 424 -15.41 14.19 -5.29
CA ARG A 424 -14.82 15.52 -5.46
C ARG A 424 -15.78 16.59 -6.02
N ILE A 425 -16.97 16.17 -6.44
CA ILE A 425 -18.03 17.09 -6.91
C ILE A 425 -18.89 17.54 -5.76
N THR A 426 -19.39 16.60 -4.95
CA THR A 426 -20.29 16.92 -3.83
C THR A 426 -19.54 17.19 -2.53
N GLY A 427 -18.28 16.80 -2.43
CA GLY A 427 -17.48 16.84 -1.19
C GLY A 427 -17.78 15.68 -0.24
N GLU A 428 -18.73 14.81 -0.56
CA GLU A 428 -19.08 13.66 0.28
C GLU A 428 -17.96 12.61 0.26
N ILE A 429 -17.73 11.97 1.40
CA ILE A 429 -16.86 10.80 1.50
C ILE A 429 -17.76 9.56 1.58
N ILE A 430 -17.45 8.57 0.77
CA ILE A 430 -18.21 7.34 0.63
C ILE A 430 -17.36 6.19 1.14
N GLY A 431 -17.85 5.49 2.17
CA GLY A 431 -17.27 4.23 2.65
C GLY A 431 -18.09 3.07 2.11
N ILE A 432 -17.41 2.13 1.49
CA ILE A 432 -18.01 0.91 0.93
C ILE A 432 -17.43 -0.26 1.69
N MET A 433 -18.27 -1.22 2.10
CA MET A 433 -17.81 -2.31 2.93
C MET A 433 -18.56 -3.59 2.69
N THR A 434 -17.88 -4.68 2.93
CA THR A 434 -18.46 -6.01 3.04
C THR A 434 -19.10 -6.17 4.40
N SER A 435 -20.25 -6.82 4.45
CA SER A 435 -20.94 -7.11 5.69
C SER A 435 -21.37 -8.57 5.72
N SER A 436 -21.19 -9.21 6.86
CA SER A 436 -21.58 -10.61 7.04
C SER A 436 -22.25 -10.81 8.40
N PRO A 437 -23.39 -11.53 8.46
CA PRO A 437 -23.92 -11.97 9.74
C PRO A 437 -22.87 -12.79 10.48
N THR A 438 -22.70 -12.57 11.78
CA THR A 438 -21.74 -13.34 12.59
C THR A 438 -22.08 -14.82 12.68
N SER A 439 -23.33 -15.20 12.40
CA SER A 439 -23.81 -16.57 12.30
C SER A 439 -23.64 -17.21 10.92
N ASN A 440 -23.16 -16.50 9.94
CA ASN A 440 -22.97 -17.00 8.57
C ASN A 440 -21.53 -17.52 8.38
N ALA A 441 -21.32 -18.25 7.31
CA ALA A 441 -20.03 -18.84 6.97
C ALA A 441 -19.10 -17.90 6.16
N GLY A 442 -19.38 -16.60 6.16
CA GLY A 442 -18.60 -15.58 5.49
C GLY A 442 -18.52 -15.76 3.97
N PHE A 443 -17.45 -15.25 3.36
CA PHE A 443 -17.27 -15.29 1.90
C PHE A 443 -17.39 -16.70 1.31
N TRP A 444 -16.87 -17.73 2.00
CA TRP A 444 -16.84 -19.10 1.48
C TRP A 444 -18.15 -19.87 1.72
N GLY A 445 -19.00 -19.44 2.61
CA GLY A 445 -20.21 -20.15 2.99
C GLY A 445 -21.52 -19.37 2.75
N SER A 446 -21.45 -18.16 2.18
CA SER A 446 -22.63 -17.43 1.72
C SER A 446 -23.28 -18.15 0.54
N THR A 447 -24.60 -17.95 0.37
CA THR A 447 -25.40 -18.50 -0.73
C THR A 447 -26.23 -17.40 -1.38
N VAL A 448 -26.86 -17.70 -2.52
CA VAL A 448 -27.73 -16.74 -3.21
C VAL A 448 -28.89 -16.29 -2.31
N GLU A 449 -29.42 -17.19 -1.46
CA GLU A 449 -30.50 -16.87 -0.52
C GLU A 449 -30.01 -16.11 0.72
N LYS A 450 -28.70 -16.25 1.05
CA LYS A 450 -28.05 -15.57 2.17
C LYS A 450 -26.69 -15.03 1.73
N PRO A 451 -26.67 -14.07 0.83
CA PRO A 451 -25.42 -13.54 0.30
C PRO A 451 -24.68 -12.73 1.36
N GLN A 452 -23.38 -12.65 1.21
CA GLN A 452 -22.59 -11.66 1.94
C GLN A 452 -23.01 -10.27 1.47
N ALA A 453 -23.31 -9.40 2.41
CA ALA A 453 -23.90 -8.11 2.10
C ALA A 453 -22.84 -7.08 1.64
N TRP A 454 -23.27 -6.14 0.82
CA TRP A 454 -22.51 -5.00 0.34
C TRP A 454 -23.19 -3.71 0.79
N LYS A 455 -22.49 -2.91 1.59
CA LYS A 455 -23.06 -1.74 2.26
C LYS A 455 -22.24 -0.47 2.03
N VAL A 456 -22.95 0.65 2.08
CA VAL A 456 -22.40 1.99 1.85
C VAL A 456 -22.74 2.90 3.01
N ILE A 457 -21.75 3.67 3.47
CA ILE A 457 -21.91 4.79 4.40
C ILE A 457 -21.42 6.08 3.73
N LYS A 458 -21.92 7.22 4.14
CA LYS A 458 -21.51 8.53 3.63
C LYS A 458 -21.23 9.51 4.77
N SER A 459 -20.21 10.33 4.58
CA SER A 459 -19.92 11.49 5.41
C SER A 459 -20.00 12.78 4.59
N LYS A 460 -20.64 13.82 5.15
CA LYS A 460 -20.82 15.15 4.55
C LYS A 460 -19.95 16.22 5.21
N ASP A 461 -19.24 15.87 6.25
CA ASP A 461 -18.47 16.77 7.11
C ASP A 461 -16.99 16.39 7.23
N GLY A 462 -16.45 15.73 6.18
CA GLY A 462 -15.05 15.37 6.15
C GLY A 462 -14.66 14.23 7.11
N GLY A 463 -15.58 13.29 7.36
CA GLY A 463 -15.32 12.10 8.15
C GLY A 463 -15.63 12.23 9.65
N GLU A 464 -16.18 13.37 10.10
CA GLU A 464 -16.54 13.55 11.52
C GLU A 464 -17.76 12.74 11.91
N THR A 465 -18.78 12.72 11.03
CA THR A 465 -19.99 11.91 11.20
C THR A 465 -20.29 11.11 9.94
N TRP A 466 -20.97 9.98 10.13
CA TRP A 466 -21.28 9.06 9.05
C TRP A 466 -22.74 8.63 9.11
N SER A 467 -23.32 8.36 7.96
CA SER A 467 -24.66 7.80 7.84
C SER A 467 -24.70 6.37 8.39
N VAL A 468 -25.90 5.87 8.69
CA VAL A 468 -26.09 4.43 8.88
C VAL A 468 -25.78 3.68 7.57
N PRO A 469 -25.30 2.42 7.66
CA PRO A 469 -25.01 1.63 6.47
C PRO A 469 -26.27 1.35 5.64
N VAL A 470 -26.27 1.69 4.36
CA VAL A 470 -27.32 1.38 3.38
C VAL A 470 -26.95 0.07 2.69
N ASP A 471 -27.92 -0.85 2.58
CA ASP A 471 -27.75 -2.16 1.96
C ASP A 471 -28.09 -2.11 0.46
N HIS A 472 -27.11 -2.43 -0.36
CA HIS A 472 -27.23 -2.51 -1.83
C HIS A 472 -27.18 -3.95 -2.37
N THR A 473 -27.10 -4.95 -1.50
CA THR A 473 -26.85 -6.35 -1.87
C THR A 473 -27.89 -6.88 -2.85
N GLN A 474 -29.17 -6.65 -2.59
CA GLN A 474 -30.26 -7.17 -3.41
C GLN A 474 -30.26 -6.60 -4.84
N SER A 475 -29.93 -5.31 -4.98
CA SER A 475 -29.89 -4.66 -6.30
C SER A 475 -28.67 -5.06 -7.11
N LEU A 476 -27.61 -5.58 -6.47
CA LEU A 476 -26.35 -5.85 -7.13
C LEU A 476 -26.15 -7.32 -7.47
N TYR A 477 -26.27 -8.23 -6.52
CA TYR A 477 -25.89 -9.62 -6.76
C TYR A 477 -26.66 -10.67 -5.94
N ALA A 478 -27.65 -10.31 -5.14
CA ALA A 478 -28.48 -11.27 -4.42
C ALA A 478 -29.48 -11.99 -5.33
N HIS A 479 -30.26 -12.93 -4.78
CA HIS A 479 -31.14 -13.83 -5.53
C HIS A 479 -32.06 -13.14 -6.54
N ASP A 480 -32.62 -12.00 -6.18
CA ASP A 480 -33.52 -11.23 -7.04
C ASP A 480 -32.80 -10.16 -7.87
N SER A 481 -31.48 -10.16 -7.87
CA SER A 481 -30.67 -9.21 -8.63
C SER A 481 -30.47 -9.64 -10.08
N PRO A 482 -29.96 -8.75 -10.96
CA PRO A 482 -29.57 -9.09 -12.33
C PRO A 482 -28.45 -10.15 -12.42
N ASN A 483 -27.75 -10.44 -11.31
CA ASN A 483 -26.62 -11.36 -11.23
C ASN A 483 -26.82 -12.43 -10.16
N PRO A 484 -27.83 -13.31 -10.32
CA PRO A 484 -28.26 -14.25 -9.28
C PRO A 484 -27.28 -15.39 -9.03
N ASP A 485 -26.22 -15.52 -9.81
CA ASP A 485 -25.16 -16.53 -9.66
C ASP A 485 -24.02 -16.09 -8.73
N ILE A 486 -24.05 -14.84 -8.21
CA ILE A 486 -23.08 -14.35 -7.24
C ILE A 486 -23.62 -14.59 -5.83
N GLU A 487 -22.86 -15.31 -5.01
CA GLU A 487 -23.24 -15.70 -3.66
C GLU A 487 -22.50 -14.93 -2.56
N GLY A 488 -21.34 -14.41 -2.86
CA GLY A 488 -20.50 -13.68 -1.91
C GLY A 488 -19.60 -12.72 -2.63
N GLY A 489 -19.14 -11.71 -1.91
CA GLY A 489 -18.23 -10.75 -2.48
C GLY A 489 -17.68 -9.77 -1.47
N PHE A 490 -16.60 -9.11 -1.84
CA PHE A 490 -16.00 -8.04 -1.08
C PHE A 490 -15.36 -7.01 -2.00
N SER A 491 -15.25 -5.78 -1.51
CA SER A 491 -14.56 -4.71 -2.24
C SER A 491 -13.05 -4.93 -2.25
N GLY A 492 -12.34 -4.29 -3.16
CA GLY A 492 -10.89 -4.34 -3.20
C GLY A 492 -10.20 -3.62 -2.04
N SER A 493 -10.90 -3.23 -0.98
CA SER A 493 -10.42 -2.38 0.14
C SER A 493 -9.66 -1.11 -0.32
N GLY A 494 -9.04 -0.34 0.57
CA GLY A 494 -8.25 0.82 0.18
C GLY A 494 -9.03 1.92 -0.55
N ALA A 495 -8.49 2.42 -1.67
CA ALA A 495 -9.15 3.46 -2.45
C ALA A 495 -10.03 2.89 -3.58
N GLY A 496 -11.26 3.43 -3.71
CA GLY A 496 -12.01 3.32 -4.95
C GLY A 496 -11.65 4.46 -5.90
N LEU A 497 -12.24 4.48 -7.07
CA LEU A 497 -11.95 5.45 -8.12
C LEU A 497 -13.13 6.39 -8.37
N GLN A 498 -12.86 7.67 -8.46
CA GLN A 498 -13.73 8.58 -9.18
C GLN A 498 -13.05 8.97 -10.50
N LYS A 499 -13.69 8.64 -11.61
CA LYS A 499 -13.23 9.00 -12.94
C LYS A 499 -13.34 10.51 -13.19
N ARG A 500 -12.68 10.99 -14.24
CA ARG A 500 -12.73 12.41 -14.65
C ARG A 500 -14.11 12.84 -15.10
N ASP A 501 -14.89 11.93 -15.69
CA ASP A 501 -16.29 12.16 -15.99
C ASP A 501 -17.17 12.16 -14.73
N GLY A 502 -16.57 11.74 -13.60
CA GLY A 502 -17.13 11.73 -12.26
C GLY A 502 -17.84 10.45 -11.89
N THR A 503 -17.89 9.46 -12.75
CA THR A 503 -18.37 8.13 -12.41
C THR A 503 -17.55 7.57 -11.24
N LEU A 504 -18.24 7.03 -10.23
CA LEU A 504 -17.61 6.35 -9.11
C LEU A 504 -17.48 4.87 -9.45
N ILE A 505 -16.33 4.30 -9.17
CA ILE A 505 -16.06 2.88 -9.40
C ILE A 505 -15.50 2.24 -8.14
N SER A 506 -16.16 1.17 -7.69
CA SER A 506 -15.69 0.27 -6.64
C SER A 506 -15.35 -1.08 -7.26
N PRO A 507 -14.07 -1.43 -7.43
CA PRO A 507 -13.69 -2.75 -7.88
C PRO A 507 -14.03 -3.80 -6.80
N PHE A 508 -14.50 -4.96 -7.25
CA PHE A 508 -15.16 -5.94 -6.41
C PHE A 508 -14.77 -7.36 -6.84
N VAL A 509 -14.64 -8.25 -5.87
CA VAL A 509 -14.56 -9.70 -6.10
C VAL A 509 -15.88 -10.35 -5.80
N GLY A 510 -16.44 -11.07 -6.77
CA GLY A 510 -17.63 -11.90 -6.62
C GLY A 510 -17.27 -13.39 -6.67
N ARG A 511 -17.78 -14.17 -5.71
CA ARG A 511 -17.76 -15.62 -5.76
C ARG A 511 -19.08 -16.12 -6.33
N LYS A 512 -19.00 -16.91 -7.38
CA LYS A 512 -20.16 -17.52 -8.04
C LYS A 512 -20.55 -18.84 -7.39
N THR A 513 -21.74 -19.33 -7.74
CA THR A 513 -22.31 -20.62 -7.28
C THR A 513 -21.43 -21.82 -7.63
N ASP A 514 -20.61 -21.74 -8.66
CA ASP A 514 -19.63 -22.77 -9.02
C ASP A 514 -18.32 -22.68 -8.21
N GLY A 515 -18.23 -21.73 -7.27
CA GLY A 515 -17.05 -21.48 -6.45
C GLY A 515 -15.97 -20.64 -7.11
N SER A 516 -16.09 -20.30 -8.39
CA SER A 516 -15.14 -19.44 -9.08
C SER A 516 -15.22 -17.99 -8.57
N ARG A 517 -14.06 -17.31 -8.55
CA ARG A 517 -13.94 -15.93 -8.09
C ARG A 517 -13.57 -15.04 -9.24
N HIS A 518 -14.35 -13.99 -9.41
CA HIS A 518 -14.22 -13.08 -10.53
C HIS A 518 -14.20 -11.63 -10.04
N TYR A 519 -13.55 -10.73 -10.76
CA TYR A 519 -13.63 -9.31 -10.46
C TYR A 519 -14.69 -8.63 -11.32
N PHE A 520 -15.31 -7.62 -10.72
CA PHE A 520 -16.33 -6.78 -11.31
C PHE A 520 -16.09 -5.34 -10.87
N ASN A 521 -16.81 -4.41 -11.45
CA ASN A 521 -16.90 -3.05 -10.97
C ASN A 521 -18.33 -2.75 -10.51
N PHE A 522 -18.49 -2.19 -9.33
CA PHE A 522 -19.71 -1.47 -8.99
C PHE A 522 -19.53 -0.03 -9.43
N ILE A 523 -20.50 0.46 -10.19
CA ILE A 523 -20.45 1.79 -10.79
C ILE A 523 -21.64 2.60 -10.26
N SER A 524 -21.35 3.82 -9.81
CA SER A 524 -22.37 4.81 -9.49
C SER A 524 -22.22 6.01 -10.41
N LYS A 525 -23.37 6.44 -10.96
CA LYS A 525 -23.49 7.59 -11.87
C LYS A 525 -24.24 8.78 -11.25
N ASP A 526 -24.63 8.65 -9.99
CA ASP A 526 -25.43 9.62 -9.25
C ASP A 526 -24.81 10.02 -7.90
N GLY A 527 -23.48 9.98 -7.83
CA GLY A 527 -22.73 10.38 -6.64
C GLY A 527 -22.77 9.36 -5.51
N GLY A 528 -23.04 8.11 -5.79
CA GLY A 528 -23.03 7.01 -4.82
C GLY A 528 -24.38 6.77 -4.13
N ASP A 529 -25.48 7.26 -4.69
CA ASP A 529 -26.83 6.99 -4.21
C ASP A 529 -27.36 5.66 -4.72
N THR A 530 -27.07 5.34 -5.99
CA THR A 530 -27.35 4.03 -6.57
C THR A 530 -26.10 3.43 -7.20
N TRP A 531 -26.08 2.11 -7.29
CA TRP A 531 -24.95 1.37 -7.79
C TRP A 531 -25.40 0.26 -8.73
N GLU A 532 -24.64 0.04 -9.79
CA GLU A 532 -24.86 -1.01 -10.77
C GLU A 532 -23.65 -1.96 -10.76
N LEU A 533 -23.90 -3.27 -10.87
CA LEU A 533 -22.84 -4.23 -11.15
C LEU A 533 -22.52 -4.16 -12.64
N TYR A 534 -21.27 -3.87 -12.96
CA TYR A 534 -20.86 -3.60 -14.32
C TYR A 534 -19.80 -4.60 -14.79
N GLY A 535 -20.05 -5.14 -15.97
CA GLY A 535 -19.10 -5.96 -16.69
C GLY A 535 -19.10 -7.43 -16.35
N THR A 536 -18.25 -8.12 -17.08
CA THR A 536 -18.02 -9.55 -16.97
C THR A 536 -16.59 -9.76 -16.50
N SER A 537 -16.42 -10.70 -15.60
CA SER A 537 -15.11 -11.06 -15.07
C SER A 537 -14.15 -11.57 -16.12
N GLY A 538 -12.88 -11.29 -15.94
CA GLY A 538 -11.78 -11.82 -16.75
C GLY A 538 -11.29 -13.17 -16.28
N THR A 539 -10.99 -13.40 -15.01
CA THR A 539 -10.37 -14.64 -14.52
C THR A 539 -11.17 -15.36 -13.47
N THR A 540 -10.77 -16.64 -13.23
CA THR A 540 -11.42 -17.57 -12.31
C THR A 540 -10.80 -17.65 -10.93
N ASN A 541 -9.82 -16.84 -10.56
CA ASN A 541 -9.14 -16.86 -9.24
C ASN A 541 -8.85 -15.47 -8.71
N ALA A 542 -9.68 -14.51 -9.07
CA ALA A 542 -9.52 -13.13 -8.61
C ALA A 542 -9.58 -13.01 -7.09
N ASP A 543 -8.81 -12.08 -6.59
CA ASP A 543 -8.80 -11.56 -5.24
C ASP A 543 -8.69 -10.04 -5.34
N GLU A 544 -8.56 -9.30 -4.29
CA GLU A 544 -8.60 -7.84 -4.17
C GLU A 544 -8.16 -7.08 -5.44
N PRO A 545 -9.11 -6.53 -6.25
CA PRO A 545 -8.80 -5.75 -7.44
C PRO A 545 -8.65 -4.26 -7.12
N LYS A 546 -7.81 -3.57 -7.90
CA LYS A 546 -7.65 -2.12 -7.89
C LYS A 546 -7.74 -1.58 -9.30
N VAL A 547 -8.32 -0.41 -9.46
CA VAL A 547 -8.50 0.22 -10.78
C VAL A 547 -7.92 1.62 -10.82
N LEU A 548 -7.42 2.02 -11.99
CA LEU A 548 -7.08 3.40 -12.31
C LEU A 548 -7.64 3.79 -13.67
N GLU A 549 -7.93 5.08 -13.84
CA GLU A 549 -8.30 5.65 -15.12
C GLU A 549 -7.05 6.12 -15.86
N ARG A 550 -6.87 5.63 -17.09
CA ARG A 550 -5.81 6.06 -18.01
C ARG A 550 -6.18 7.36 -18.69
N ASN A 551 -5.20 8.03 -19.26
CA ASN A 551 -5.42 9.31 -19.96
C ASN A 551 -6.39 9.21 -21.15
N ASN A 552 -6.50 8.05 -21.77
CA ASN A 552 -7.48 7.83 -22.84
C ASN A 552 -8.88 7.41 -22.34
N GLY A 553 -9.12 7.47 -21.02
CA GLY A 553 -10.40 7.08 -20.40
C GLY A 553 -10.57 5.58 -20.15
N ASP A 554 -9.66 4.73 -20.66
CA ASP A 554 -9.69 3.29 -20.35
C ASP A 554 -9.45 3.07 -18.85
N LEU A 555 -10.04 2.03 -18.29
CA LEU A 555 -9.63 1.51 -16.99
C LEU A 555 -8.45 0.56 -17.15
N ALA A 556 -7.47 0.68 -16.27
CA ALA A 556 -6.51 -0.37 -16.02
C ALA A 556 -6.80 -0.98 -14.65
N ILE A 557 -6.64 -2.29 -14.52
CA ILE A 557 -6.87 -3.03 -13.29
C ILE A 557 -5.61 -3.77 -12.86
N SER A 558 -5.37 -3.79 -11.55
CA SER A 558 -4.47 -4.71 -10.87
C SER A 558 -5.28 -5.70 -10.07
N VAL A 559 -5.04 -6.99 -10.23
CA VAL A 559 -5.78 -8.06 -9.57
C VAL A 559 -4.82 -8.97 -8.84
N ARG A 560 -5.03 -9.15 -7.56
CA ARG A 560 -4.36 -10.18 -6.77
C ARG A 560 -4.88 -11.55 -7.19
N ALA A 561 -4.01 -12.50 -7.52
CA ALA A 561 -4.37 -13.89 -7.81
C ALA A 561 -3.19 -14.83 -7.59
N GLY A 562 -3.39 -15.96 -6.91
CA GLY A 562 -2.41 -17.03 -6.78
C GLY A 562 -1.02 -16.63 -6.27
N GLY A 563 -0.93 -15.64 -5.39
CA GLY A 563 0.32 -15.15 -4.83
C GLY A 563 1.03 -14.09 -5.69
N TYR A 564 0.37 -13.57 -6.73
CA TYR A 564 0.92 -12.55 -7.63
C TYR A 564 -0.12 -11.48 -7.97
N ASN A 565 0.35 -10.35 -8.51
CA ASN A 565 -0.50 -9.32 -9.09
C ASN A 565 -0.53 -9.43 -10.61
N TYR A 566 -1.71 -9.31 -11.17
CA TYR A 566 -2.00 -9.37 -12.60
C TYR A 566 -2.65 -8.09 -13.07
N ARG A 567 -2.55 -7.79 -14.35
CA ARG A 567 -3.14 -6.60 -14.98
C ARG A 567 -4.03 -6.96 -16.15
N ASN A 568 -5.04 -6.12 -16.34
CA ASN A 568 -5.90 -6.08 -17.54
C ASN A 568 -6.28 -4.63 -17.83
N ALA A 569 -6.99 -4.38 -18.90
CA ALA A 569 -7.51 -3.08 -19.25
C ALA A 569 -8.90 -3.19 -19.88
N SER A 570 -9.71 -2.17 -19.73
CA SER A 570 -11.06 -2.09 -20.29
C SER A 570 -11.29 -0.73 -20.90
N PRO A 571 -11.77 -0.66 -22.15
CA PRO A 571 -12.15 0.61 -22.79
C PRO A 571 -13.55 1.07 -22.42
N ASP A 572 -14.29 0.30 -21.63
CA ASP A 572 -15.71 0.48 -21.36
C ASP A 572 -16.08 0.20 -19.89
N ASP A 573 -15.27 0.72 -18.97
CA ASP A 573 -15.45 0.70 -17.51
C ASP A 573 -15.57 -0.69 -16.90
N GLY A 574 -15.07 -1.71 -17.59
CA GLY A 574 -15.12 -3.09 -17.14
C GLY A 574 -16.23 -3.92 -17.79
N LEU A 575 -17.02 -3.36 -18.70
CA LEU A 575 -18.02 -4.13 -19.44
C LEU A 575 -17.36 -5.26 -20.25
N LYS A 576 -16.23 -4.95 -20.88
CA LYS A 576 -15.37 -5.94 -21.55
C LYS A 576 -13.92 -5.70 -21.18
N TRP A 577 -13.22 -6.76 -20.86
CA TRP A 577 -11.79 -6.73 -20.64
C TRP A 577 -11.04 -7.06 -21.94
N ARG A 578 -9.95 -6.33 -22.20
CA ARG A 578 -9.18 -6.46 -23.48
C ARG A 578 -8.58 -7.84 -23.66
N TYR A 579 -8.18 -8.49 -22.55
CA TYR A 579 -7.55 -9.79 -22.57
C TYR A 579 -8.46 -10.81 -21.91
N ALA A 580 -8.64 -11.96 -22.55
CA ALA A 580 -9.39 -13.09 -21.99
C ALA A 580 -8.71 -13.64 -20.70
N ASN A 581 -7.38 -13.48 -20.60
CA ASN A 581 -6.60 -13.80 -19.41
C ASN A 581 -5.74 -12.60 -19.04
N GLU A 582 -5.59 -12.34 -17.76
CA GLU A 582 -4.73 -11.28 -17.25
C GLU A 582 -3.26 -11.58 -17.49
N THR A 583 -2.47 -10.53 -17.60
CA THR A 583 -1.03 -10.63 -17.71
C THR A 583 -0.39 -10.35 -16.35
N ARG A 584 0.40 -11.28 -15.85
CA ARG A 584 1.17 -11.07 -14.62
C ARG A 584 2.14 -9.89 -14.75
N PHE A 585 2.24 -9.06 -13.71
CA PHE A 585 3.30 -8.07 -13.63
C PHE A 585 4.67 -8.77 -13.51
N THR A 586 5.60 -8.36 -14.36
CA THR A 586 6.99 -8.86 -14.37
C THR A 586 7.99 -7.86 -13.81
N SER A 587 7.50 -6.69 -13.37
CA SER A 587 8.29 -5.60 -12.79
C SER A 587 7.49 -4.91 -11.69
N GLY A 588 8.14 -4.14 -10.85
CA GLY A 588 7.51 -3.53 -9.67
C GLY A 588 7.30 -4.56 -8.55
N ILE A 589 6.21 -4.43 -7.82
CA ILE A 589 5.83 -5.33 -6.72
C ILE A 589 5.04 -6.49 -7.32
N SER A 590 5.74 -7.58 -7.64
CA SER A 590 5.17 -8.72 -8.39
C SER A 590 5.07 -10.01 -7.59
N GLY A 591 5.69 -10.10 -6.41
CA GLY A 591 5.69 -11.29 -5.56
C GLY A 591 4.83 -11.12 -4.31
N ASN A 592 4.44 -12.24 -3.69
CA ASN A 592 3.65 -12.31 -2.46
C ASN A 592 2.43 -11.37 -2.49
N ALA A 593 1.48 -11.66 -3.37
CA ALA A 593 0.29 -10.85 -3.52
C ALA A 593 -0.37 -10.59 -2.16
N CYS A 594 -0.47 -9.33 -1.85
CA CYS A 594 -1.10 -8.76 -0.68
C CYS A 594 -1.84 -7.53 -1.19
N ASP A 595 -2.92 -7.13 -0.56
CA ASP A 595 -3.61 -5.93 -1.00
C ASP A 595 -2.68 -4.73 -0.84
N GLY A 596 -2.56 -3.97 -1.91
CA GLY A 596 -1.81 -2.75 -2.01
C GLY A 596 -2.52 -1.82 -2.96
N GLU A 597 -2.06 -0.60 -3.13
CA GLU A 597 -2.74 0.35 -3.98
C GLU A 597 -2.18 0.34 -5.40
N TYR A 598 -3.05 0.72 -6.34
CA TYR A 598 -2.74 0.88 -7.76
C TYR A 598 -3.52 2.08 -8.29
N MET A 599 -2.85 3.22 -8.44
CA MET A 599 -3.53 4.47 -8.79
C MET A 599 -2.66 5.41 -9.62
N VAL A 600 -3.27 6.48 -10.13
CA VAL A 600 -2.56 7.60 -10.75
C VAL A 600 -2.10 8.57 -9.67
N TRP A 601 -0.80 8.92 -9.68
CA TRP A 601 -0.25 9.98 -8.83
C TRP A 601 -0.26 11.34 -9.54
N ALA A 602 0.15 11.37 -10.80
CA ALA A 602 0.16 12.58 -11.61
C ALA A 602 -0.24 12.26 -13.04
N SER A 603 -0.94 13.18 -13.70
CA SER A 603 -1.36 13.05 -15.08
C SER A 603 -1.11 14.32 -15.85
N THR A 604 -0.71 14.18 -17.11
CA THR A 604 -0.59 15.29 -18.04
C THR A 604 -1.94 15.97 -18.31
N LEU A 605 -3.05 15.27 -18.10
CA LEU A 605 -4.39 15.84 -18.17
C LEU A 605 -4.67 16.86 -17.04
N ASP A 606 -3.96 16.74 -15.92
CA ASP A 606 -4.07 17.64 -14.77
C ASP A 606 -3.03 18.78 -14.84
N GLY A 607 -2.35 18.93 -15.98
CA GLY A 607 -1.31 19.94 -16.18
C GLY A 607 0.08 19.53 -15.68
N ASN A 608 0.25 18.29 -15.23
CA ASN A 608 1.58 17.78 -14.84
C ASN A 608 2.44 17.51 -16.07
N PRO A 609 3.78 17.65 -15.96
CA PRO A 609 4.67 17.35 -17.11
C PRO A 609 4.85 15.83 -17.35
N TRP A 610 4.33 14.97 -16.47
CA TRP A 610 4.48 13.51 -16.53
C TRP A 610 3.18 12.78 -16.24
N ASN A 611 3.10 11.55 -16.74
CA ASN A 611 2.15 10.57 -16.26
C ASN A 611 2.86 9.65 -15.28
N ILE A 612 2.46 9.68 -14.02
CA ILE A 612 3.00 8.82 -12.96
C ILE A 612 1.85 8.04 -12.36
N ALA A 613 1.87 6.72 -12.55
CA ALA A 613 1.06 5.80 -11.77
C ALA A 613 1.93 5.10 -10.73
N LEU A 614 1.33 4.58 -9.70
CA LEU A 614 2.02 3.90 -8.61
C LEU A 614 1.38 2.55 -8.27
N GLN A 615 2.20 1.72 -7.63
CA GLN A 615 1.80 0.48 -6.97
C GLN A 615 2.46 0.44 -5.61
N THR A 616 1.72 0.07 -4.56
CA THR A 616 2.28 -0.20 -3.23
C THR A 616 2.01 -1.64 -2.81
N GLY A 617 2.73 -2.11 -1.80
CA GLY A 617 2.57 -3.45 -1.21
C GLY A 617 3.89 -4.04 -0.72
N PRO A 618 3.86 -5.23 -0.10
CA PRO A 618 5.06 -5.95 0.31
C PRO A 618 5.95 -6.34 -0.87
N ASN A 619 7.20 -5.87 -0.86
CA ASN A 619 8.21 -6.27 -1.85
C ASN A 619 9.09 -7.39 -1.30
N SER A 620 8.48 -8.54 -1.03
CA SER A 620 9.09 -9.70 -0.42
C SER A 620 8.27 -10.97 -0.69
N ASN A 621 8.83 -12.13 -0.40
CA ASN A 621 8.10 -13.40 -0.42
C ASN A 621 7.21 -13.63 0.83
N SER A 622 7.18 -12.68 1.76
CA SER A 622 6.35 -12.68 2.95
C SER A 622 5.76 -11.28 3.17
N ARG A 623 4.83 -11.14 4.13
CA ARG A 623 4.24 -9.84 4.49
C ARG A 623 5.26 -8.99 5.24
N GLN A 624 6.17 -8.39 4.49
CA GLN A 624 7.21 -7.48 4.97
C GLN A 624 7.68 -6.57 3.83
N ASN A 625 8.33 -5.48 4.19
CA ASN A 625 8.97 -4.57 3.25
C ASN A 625 7.95 -3.89 2.32
N VAL A 626 6.90 -3.26 2.91
CA VAL A 626 5.99 -2.41 2.13
C VAL A 626 6.81 -1.36 1.39
N SER A 627 6.60 -1.30 0.10
CA SER A 627 7.36 -0.50 -0.85
C SER A 627 6.44 0.21 -1.83
N ILE A 628 6.97 1.19 -2.55
CA ILE A 628 6.31 1.87 -3.66
C ILE A 628 7.08 1.62 -4.96
N ALA A 629 6.37 1.34 -6.03
CA ALA A 629 6.90 1.26 -7.38
C ALA A 629 6.20 2.27 -8.29
N LEU A 630 6.95 2.96 -9.14
CA LEU A 630 6.44 3.98 -10.04
C LEU A 630 6.40 3.50 -11.48
N SER A 631 5.34 3.90 -12.19
CA SER A 631 5.13 3.68 -13.63
C SER A 631 5.04 5.00 -14.35
N THR A 632 5.64 5.09 -15.54
CA THR A 632 5.54 6.24 -16.46
C THR A 632 4.75 5.89 -17.72
N ASN A 633 4.10 4.74 -17.75
CA ASN A 633 3.26 4.27 -18.85
C ASN A 633 1.89 3.82 -18.35
N GLU A 634 1.31 4.62 -17.44
CA GLU A 634 -0.07 4.49 -16.95
C GLU A 634 -0.35 3.11 -16.33
N GLY A 635 0.57 2.64 -15.49
CA GLY A 635 0.41 1.38 -14.75
C GLY A 635 0.69 0.11 -15.55
N MET A 636 1.19 0.19 -16.77
CA MET A 636 1.46 -1.01 -17.59
C MET A 636 2.73 -1.75 -17.17
N SER A 637 3.72 -1.04 -16.65
CA SER A 637 4.95 -1.60 -16.07
C SER A 637 5.52 -0.65 -15.02
N PHE A 638 6.30 -1.19 -14.09
CA PHE A 638 6.81 -0.44 -12.96
C PHE A 638 8.34 -0.49 -12.89
N ARG A 639 8.93 0.51 -12.25
CA ARG A 639 10.36 0.54 -11.93
C ARG A 639 10.65 -0.29 -10.68
N THR A 640 11.94 -0.38 -10.32
CA THR A 640 12.37 -1.02 -9.09
C THR A 640 11.70 -0.38 -7.88
N PRO A 641 11.06 -1.16 -7.01
CA PRO A 641 10.40 -0.63 -5.82
C PRO A 641 11.37 0.04 -4.86
N LYS A 642 10.89 1.09 -4.19
CA LYS A 642 11.58 1.76 -3.09
C LYS A 642 10.90 1.43 -1.77
N THR A 643 11.67 1.01 -0.79
CA THR A 643 11.17 0.60 0.52
C THR A 643 10.60 1.79 1.30
N ILE A 644 9.39 1.61 1.83
CA ILE A 644 8.75 2.49 2.81
C ILE A 644 8.98 1.94 4.22
N CYS A 645 8.54 0.71 4.48
CA CYS A 645 8.70 0.05 5.78
C CYS A 645 9.60 -1.18 5.64
N PRO A 646 10.80 -1.21 6.23
CA PRO A 646 11.78 -2.29 6.03
C PRO A 646 11.51 -3.54 6.87
N ARG A 647 10.43 -3.59 7.66
CA ARG A 647 10.09 -4.71 8.55
C ARG A 647 8.77 -5.36 8.18
N GLY A 648 8.23 -6.23 9.05
CA GLY A 648 6.91 -6.82 8.89
C GLY A 648 5.88 -5.78 8.53
N SER A 649 5.18 -5.95 7.42
CA SER A 649 4.20 -5.00 6.92
C SER A 649 3.37 -5.66 5.81
N ALA A 650 2.09 -5.28 5.68
CA ALA A 650 1.17 -6.00 4.82
C ALA A 650 0.36 -5.06 3.91
N TYR A 651 -0.93 -4.92 4.14
CA TYR A 651 -1.83 -4.12 3.31
C TYR A 651 -1.45 -2.64 3.34
N SER A 652 -1.66 -1.94 2.23
CA SER A 652 -1.39 -0.51 2.10
C SER A 652 -2.37 0.18 1.19
N ALA A 653 -2.82 1.36 1.59
CA ALA A 653 -3.65 2.26 0.82
C ALA A 653 -2.98 3.62 0.71
N VAL A 654 -3.30 4.38 -0.35
CA VAL A 654 -2.64 5.65 -0.61
C VAL A 654 -3.64 6.75 -0.96
N THR A 655 -3.21 7.98 -0.73
CA THR A 655 -3.91 9.19 -1.19
C THR A 655 -2.91 10.26 -1.59
N VAL A 656 -3.29 11.10 -2.54
CA VAL A 656 -2.48 12.26 -2.96
C VAL A 656 -2.99 13.49 -2.22
N LEU A 657 -2.05 14.30 -1.71
CA LEU A 657 -2.34 15.58 -1.06
C LEU A 657 -2.24 16.74 -2.06
N PRO A 658 -2.82 17.91 -1.76
CA PRO A 658 -2.84 19.05 -2.68
C PRO A 658 -1.47 19.55 -3.14
N ASP A 659 -0.46 19.40 -2.30
CA ASP A 659 0.93 19.77 -2.62
C ASP A 659 1.67 18.72 -3.47
N GLY A 660 0.96 17.71 -3.95
CA GLY A 660 1.52 16.63 -4.74
C GLY A 660 2.24 15.54 -3.93
N THR A 661 2.30 15.65 -2.60
CA THR A 661 2.86 14.58 -1.77
C THR A 661 1.91 13.40 -1.66
N LEU A 662 2.44 12.24 -1.33
CA LEU A 662 1.68 11.00 -1.16
C LEU A 662 1.60 10.62 0.31
N GLY A 663 0.39 10.37 0.79
CA GLY A 663 0.12 9.72 2.07
C GLY A 663 -0.09 8.22 1.87
N VAL A 664 0.64 7.40 2.61
CA VAL A 664 0.51 5.94 2.61
C VAL A 664 0.09 5.47 3.98
N TYR A 665 -1.04 4.81 4.06
CA TYR A 665 -1.61 4.21 5.25
C TYR A 665 -1.46 2.69 5.15
N TYR A 666 -0.81 2.04 6.11
CA TYR A 666 -0.43 0.63 5.96
C TYR A 666 -0.40 -0.13 7.29
N GLU A 667 -0.48 -1.45 7.17
CA GLU A 667 -0.34 -2.39 8.26
C GLU A 667 1.13 -2.62 8.57
N GLU A 668 1.57 -2.32 9.80
CA GLU A 668 2.88 -2.64 10.31
C GLU A 668 2.77 -3.75 11.34
N ASP A 669 3.38 -4.88 11.04
CA ASP A 669 3.46 -6.00 11.97
C ASP A 669 4.55 -5.71 13.00
N GLY A 670 4.10 -5.32 14.17
CA GLY A 670 5.00 -5.01 15.26
C GLY A 670 5.70 -6.22 15.86
N VAL A 671 5.12 -7.40 15.99
CA VAL A 671 5.72 -8.63 16.57
C VAL A 671 4.65 -9.60 17.13
N TYR A 672 3.40 -9.17 17.29
CA TYR A 672 2.30 -10.01 17.75
C TYR A 672 1.16 -10.01 16.74
N SER A 673 0.17 -10.83 16.93
CA SER A 673 -0.93 -11.11 16.03
C SER A 673 -1.82 -9.92 15.60
N GLY A 674 -1.48 -8.70 16.02
CA GLY A 674 -2.16 -7.45 15.64
C GLY A 674 -1.22 -6.47 14.94
N TYR A 675 -1.73 -5.75 13.95
CA TYR A 675 -0.99 -4.71 13.27
C TYR A 675 -1.13 -3.36 13.96
N THR A 676 -0.07 -2.58 13.96
CA THR A 676 -0.14 -1.12 14.11
C THR A 676 -0.47 -0.53 12.75
N MET A 677 -1.51 0.27 12.69
CA MET A 677 -1.88 1.00 11.48
C MET A 677 -1.05 2.28 11.43
N ARG A 678 -0.15 2.36 10.46
CA ARG A 678 0.81 3.46 10.32
C ARG A 678 0.54 4.32 9.11
N PHE A 679 0.89 5.59 9.25
CA PHE A 679 0.86 6.54 8.16
C PHE A 679 2.26 7.12 7.93
N VAL A 680 2.62 7.28 6.64
CA VAL A 680 3.78 8.05 6.22
C VAL A 680 3.41 8.98 5.08
N ARG A 681 4.06 10.15 5.02
CA ARG A 681 3.91 11.12 3.94
C ARG A 681 5.26 11.44 3.32
N PHE A 682 5.34 11.44 2.00
CA PHE A 682 6.57 11.74 1.27
C PHE A 682 6.32 12.37 -0.09
N SER A 683 7.36 12.99 -0.64
CA SER A 683 7.33 13.64 -1.94
C SER A 683 7.59 12.67 -3.10
N LEU A 684 7.21 13.10 -4.30
CA LEU A 684 7.57 12.42 -5.54
C LEU A 684 9.10 12.43 -5.78
N ASP A 685 9.78 13.47 -5.31
CA ASP A 685 11.25 13.59 -5.33
C ASP A 685 11.88 12.40 -4.58
N TRP A 686 11.46 12.18 -3.34
CA TRP A 686 11.91 11.03 -2.56
C TRP A 686 11.56 9.71 -3.26
N ALA A 687 10.30 9.50 -3.63
CA ALA A 687 9.84 8.22 -4.20
C ALA A 687 10.53 7.88 -5.52
N SER A 688 10.86 8.88 -6.32
CA SER A 688 11.53 8.72 -7.62
C SER A 688 13.06 8.75 -7.54
N SER A 689 13.64 8.91 -6.36
CA SER A 689 15.08 9.12 -6.12
C SER A 689 15.63 10.31 -6.91
N GLY A 690 14.97 11.46 -6.80
CA GLY A 690 15.38 12.72 -7.42
C GLY A 690 15.02 12.86 -8.89
N LYS A 691 14.31 11.90 -9.48
CA LYS A 691 14.03 11.92 -10.94
C LYS A 691 12.86 12.81 -11.32
N TYR A 692 11.83 12.86 -10.49
CA TYR A 692 10.62 13.65 -10.71
C TYR A 692 10.35 14.50 -9.48
N LYS A 693 10.07 15.77 -9.70
CA LYS A 693 9.84 16.72 -8.62
C LYS A 693 8.78 17.72 -9.04
N PHE A 694 7.77 17.89 -8.20
CA PHE A 694 6.84 19.00 -8.36
C PHE A 694 7.54 20.29 -7.94
N THR A 695 7.36 21.35 -8.72
CA THR A 695 7.96 22.66 -8.45
C THR A 695 6.96 23.65 -7.85
N GLU A 696 5.67 23.34 -7.99
CA GLU A 696 4.56 24.15 -7.50
C GLU A 696 3.51 23.22 -6.90
N GLU A 697 2.55 23.77 -6.17
CA GLU A 697 1.39 23.03 -5.67
C GLU A 697 0.62 22.44 -6.85
N GLN A 698 0.37 21.13 -6.80
CA GLN A 698 -0.31 20.45 -7.88
C GLN A 698 -1.82 20.45 -7.62
N PRO A 699 -2.64 20.59 -8.68
CA PRO A 699 -4.07 20.42 -8.52
C PRO A 699 -4.37 19.05 -7.93
N PHE A 700 -5.07 19.01 -6.82
CA PHE A 700 -5.52 17.79 -6.20
C PHE A 700 -6.52 17.07 -7.12
N HIS A 701 -6.04 16.21 -8.03
CA HIS A 701 -6.82 15.48 -9.03
C HIS A 701 -8.19 16.10 -9.29
N PRO A 702 -8.24 17.32 -9.88
CA PRO A 702 -9.50 18.01 -10.06
C PRO A 702 -10.36 17.15 -10.96
N ILE A 703 -11.61 16.98 -10.59
CA ILE A 703 -12.61 16.66 -11.60
C ILE A 703 -12.59 17.81 -12.55
N GLN A 704 -12.46 17.48 -13.84
CA GLN A 704 -12.42 18.50 -14.85
C GLN A 704 -13.77 19.23 -14.89
N THR A 705 -13.85 20.32 -14.18
CA THR A 705 -15.01 21.21 -14.15
C THR A 705 -14.97 22.26 -15.24
N GLN A 706 -13.85 22.41 -15.90
CA GLN A 706 -13.64 23.38 -16.96
C GLN A 706 -12.73 22.83 -18.07
N VAL A 707 -13.05 23.20 -19.32
CA VAL A 707 -12.19 23.01 -20.48
C VAL A 707 -11.99 24.36 -21.13
N THR A 708 -10.75 24.73 -21.40
CA THR A 708 -10.44 25.91 -22.21
C THR A 708 -10.13 25.45 -23.63
N ALA A 709 -10.90 25.94 -24.61
CA ALA A 709 -10.62 25.74 -26.00
C ALA A 709 -10.18 27.05 -26.64
N THR A 710 -9.03 27.03 -27.32
CA THR A 710 -8.49 28.18 -28.02
C THR A 710 -9.04 28.24 -29.44
N MET A 711 -9.72 29.32 -29.81
CA MET A 711 -10.13 29.61 -31.17
C MET A 711 -8.99 30.25 -31.94
N PRO A 712 -8.56 29.68 -33.06
CA PRO A 712 -7.50 30.25 -33.87
C PRO A 712 -7.99 31.51 -34.63
N GLU A 713 -7.07 32.30 -35.19
CA GLU A 713 -7.37 33.48 -36.03
C GLU A 713 -8.24 33.12 -37.24
N SER A 714 -8.25 31.87 -37.66
CA SER A 714 -9.14 31.38 -38.72
C SER A 714 -10.62 31.42 -38.35
N GLY A 715 -10.93 31.54 -37.08
CA GLY A 715 -12.30 31.62 -36.54
C GLY A 715 -13.06 30.33 -36.53
N GLN A 716 -12.43 29.17 -36.81
CA GLN A 716 -13.05 27.86 -36.77
C GLN A 716 -12.12 26.82 -36.12
N ASN A 717 -12.67 25.93 -35.33
CA ASN A 717 -11.98 24.79 -34.73
C ASN A 717 -12.96 23.62 -34.52
N THR A 718 -12.44 22.50 -34.04
CA THR A 718 -13.27 21.39 -33.59
C THR A 718 -13.27 21.34 -32.07
N LEU A 719 -14.30 20.75 -31.47
CA LEU A 719 -14.44 20.65 -30.02
C LEU A 719 -15.09 19.31 -29.62
N ILE A 720 -14.58 18.74 -28.55
CA ILE A 720 -15.22 17.67 -27.78
C ILE A 720 -15.04 17.93 -26.30
N LEU A 721 -16.10 17.75 -25.52
CA LEU A 721 -16.06 17.97 -24.07
C LEU A 721 -16.32 16.68 -23.30
N PRO A 722 -15.70 16.48 -22.15
CA PRO A 722 -15.99 15.33 -21.27
C PRO A 722 -17.24 15.50 -20.40
N PHE A 723 -17.97 16.61 -20.54
CA PHE A 723 -19.18 16.95 -19.77
C PHE A 723 -20.13 17.82 -20.61
N ASP A 724 -21.42 17.82 -20.25
CA ASP A 724 -22.40 18.73 -20.83
C ASP A 724 -22.05 20.17 -20.43
N ALA A 725 -22.11 21.09 -21.37
CA ALA A 725 -21.80 22.51 -21.12
C ALA A 725 -22.71 23.46 -21.91
N GLU A 726 -22.85 24.68 -21.40
CA GLU A 726 -23.42 25.76 -22.21
C GLU A 726 -22.39 26.31 -23.19
N LEU A 727 -22.84 26.63 -24.40
CA LEU A 727 -22.01 27.25 -25.39
C LEU A 727 -21.71 28.71 -24.93
N PRO A 728 -20.45 29.11 -24.77
CA PRO A 728 -20.08 30.47 -24.40
C PRO A 728 -20.59 31.50 -25.41
N ASN A 729 -20.91 32.69 -24.91
CA ASN A 729 -21.31 33.80 -25.76
C ASN A 729 -20.23 34.14 -26.81
N GLY A 730 -20.65 34.35 -28.04
CA GLY A 730 -19.72 34.65 -29.16
C GLY A 730 -19.29 33.38 -29.94
N LEU A 731 -19.55 32.19 -29.44
CA LEU A 731 -19.35 30.97 -30.18
C LEU A 731 -20.67 30.48 -30.85
N LYS A 732 -20.48 29.78 -31.96
CA LYS A 732 -21.50 28.95 -32.61
C LYS A 732 -20.97 27.54 -32.67
N ALA A 733 -21.83 26.55 -32.52
CA ALA A 733 -21.49 25.16 -32.67
C ALA A 733 -22.35 24.45 -33.70
N TYR A 734 -21.76 23.50 -34.39
CA TYR A 734 -22.37 22.76 -35.48
C TYR A 734 -22.06 21.29 -35.32
N THR A 735 -22.98 20.45 -35.80
CA THR A 735 -22.76 19.02 -35.98
C THR A 735 -22.67 18.70 -37.51
N THR A 736 -22.11 17.55 -37.84
CA THR A 736 -22.06 17.06 -39.22
C THR A 736 -22.38 15.58 -39.30
N THR A 737 -23.13 15.19 -40.30
CA THR A 737 -23.37 13.79 -40.66
C THR A 737 -22.32 13.21 -41.60
N GLY A 738 -21.34 14.03 -42.00
CA GLY A 738 -20.33 13.63 -43.01
C GLY A 738 -20.80 13.79 -44.45
N GLU A 739 -21.96 14.40 -44.68
CA GLU A 739 -22.42 14.69 -46.05
C GLU A 739 -21.47 15.72 -46.70
N THR A 740 -21.00 15.39 -47.87
CA THR A 740 -20.12 16.25 -48.66
C THR A 740 -20.76 16.68 -49.96
N ARG A 741 -20.40 17.91 -50.40
CA ARG A 741 -20.94 18.46 -51.65
C ARG A 741 -19.90 19.33 -52.36
N THR A 742 -19.85 19.25 -53.71
CA THR A 742 -19.02 20.18 -54.47
C THR A 742 -19.76 21.50 -54.61
N LEU A 743 -19.11 22.60 -54.20
CA LEU A 743 -19.64 23.94 -54.24
C LEU A 743 -18.71 24.87 -55.05
N GLY A 744 -19.28 26.00 -55.58
CA GLY A 744 -18.56 26.94 -56.40
C GLY A 744 -18.72 26.67 -57.90
N SER A 745 -18.04 27.42 -58.73
CA SER A 745 -18.03 27.28 -60.20
C SER A 745 -16.67 27.61 -60.78
N GLY A 746 -16.30 26.98 -61.91
CA GLY A 746 -15.01 27.20 -62.55
C GLY A 746 -13.83 26.87 -61.66
N ASP A 747 -12.80 27.73 -61.68
CA ASP A 747 -11.58 27.58 -60.89
C ASP A 747 -11.78 27.76 -59.39
N ASN A 748 -12.96 28.24 -58.92
CA ASN A 748 -13.31 28.43 -57.50
C ASN A 748 -14.17 27.29 -56.94
N THR A 749 -14.05 26.11 -57.51
CA THR A 749 -14.75 24.92 -57.01
C THR A 749 -14.01 24.33 -55.80
N PHE A 750 -14.74 23.94 -54.75
CA PHE A 750 -14.18 23.26 -53.61
C PHE A 750 -15.13 22.20 -53.10
N ARG A 751 -14.58 21.24 -52.30
CA ARG A 751 -15.35 20.21 -51.69
C ARG A 751 -15.75 20.65 -50.29
N ALA A 752 -17.03 20.76 -50.01
CA ALA A 752 -17.60 21.11 -48.72
C ALA A 752 -18.00 19.89 -47.95
N ILE A 753 -17.81 19.90 -46.61
CA ILE A 753 -18.52 19.07 -45.65
C ILE A 753 -19.64 19.90 -45.03
N LEU A 754 -20.85 19.37 -45.10
CA LEU A 754 -22.03 20.10 -44.64
C LEU A 754 -22.15 20.01 -43.10
N MET A 755 -22.45 21.14 -42.48
CA MET A 755 -22.66 21.24 -41.04
C MET A 755 -23.98 21.92 -40.77
N ASP A 756 -24.64 21.45 -39.67
CA ASP A 756 -25.92 21.94 -39.22
C ASP A 756 -25.78 22.57 -37.84
N PRO A 757 -26.36 23.77 -37.58
CA PRO A 757 -26.26 24.39 -36.29
C PRO A 757 -26.94 23.53 -35.20
N ILE A 758 -26.42 23.53 -34.01
CA ILE A 758 -27.09 22.85 -32.88
C ILE A 758 -28.39 23.58 -32.51
N GLU A 759 -29.36 22.86 -31.98
CA GLU A 759 -30.56 23.45 -31.42
C GLU A 759 -30.27 23.98 -30.00
N GLY A 760 -30.49 25.29 -29.78
CA GLY A 760 -30.20 25.91 -28.48
C GLY A 760 -28.73 26.19 -28.26
N ASN A 761 -28.32 26.22 -26.99
CA ASN A 761 -26.92 26.51 -26.55
C ASN A 761 -26.26 25.42 -25.73
N GLN A 762 -26.83 24.19 -25.72
CA GLN A 762 -26.30 23.08 -24.93
C GLN A 762 -25.42 22.18 -25.77
N LEU A 763 -24.20 21.99 -25.37
CA LEU A 763 -23.28 20.99 -25.87
C LEU A 763 -23.39 19.72 -25.05
N LYS A 764 -23.36 18.58 -25.69
CA LYS A 764 -23.41 17.26 -25.03
C LYS A 764 -21.99 16.71 -24.83
N ALA A 765 -21.80 16.06 -23.69
CA ALA A 765 -20.57 15.34 -23.42
C ALA A 765 -20.28 14.33 -24.54
N HIS A 766 -19.01 14.18 -24.85
CA HIS A 766 -18.48 13.17 -25.79
C HIS A 766 -19.00 13.27 -27.22
N GLN A 767 -19.65 14.35 -27.57
CA GLN A 767 -20.06 14.66 -28.94
C GLN A 767 -19.08 15.61 -29.61
N GLY A 768 -18.65 15.30 -30.82
CA GLY A 768 -17.78 16.16 -31.60
C GLY A 768 -18.54 17.30 -32.26
N TYR A 769 -18.01 18.51 -32.18
CA TYR A 769 -18.56 19.73 -32.79
C TYR A 769 -17.56 20.42 -33.68
N ILE A 770 -18.03 21.16 -34.66
CA ILE A 770 -17.31 22.23 -35.32
C ILE A 770 -17.75 23.53 -34.64
N ILE A 771 -16.82 24.32 -34.15
CA ILE A 771 -17.11 25.60 -33.48
C ILE A 771 -16.59 26.77 -34.31
N GLU A 772 -17.31 27.88 -34.24
CA GLU A 772 -17.01 29.12 -34.96
C GLU A 772 -17.14 30.35 -34.06
N GLY A 773 -16.16 31.21 -34.06
CA GLY A 773 -16.14 32.42 -33.23
C GLY A 773 -14.90 33.29 -33.45
N GLU A 774 -14.76 34.36 -32.70
CA GLU A 774 -13.57 35.19 -32.71
C GLU A 774 -12.37 34.47 -32.13
N ALA A 775 -11.15 34.85 -32.54
CA ALA A 775 -9.93 34.28 -31.97
C ALA A 775 -9.83 34.60 -30.46
N GLY A 776 -9.43 33.60 -29.67
CA GLY A 776 -9.30 33.74 -28.21
C GLY A 776 -9.64 32.45 -27.46
N ASP A 777 -9.53 32.52 -26.14
CA ASP A 777 -9.79 31.42 -25.26
C ASP A 777 -11.26 31.45 -24.78
N TYR A 778 -11.92 30.29 -24.89
CA TYR A 778 -13.28 30.09 -24.41
C TYR A 778 -13.31 29.01 -23.35
N VAL A 779 -13.90 29.33 -22.22
CA VAL A 779 -14.00 28.39 -21.07
C VAL A 779 -15.37 27.75 -21.06
N PHE A 780 -15.40 26.45 -21.12
CA PHE A 780 -16.59 25.60 -20.96
C PHE A 780 -16.62 25.09 -19.55
N THR A 781 -17.69 25.37 -18.81
CA THR A 781 -17.81 24.99 -17.40
C THR A 781 -18.90 23.94 -17.24
N ARG A 782 -18.59 22.93 -16.46
CA ARG A 782 -19.55 21.88 -16.10
C ARG A 782 -20.57 22.44 -15.11
N PRO A 783 -21.90 22.26 -15.32
CA PRO A 783 -22.92 22.61 -14.35
C PRO A 783 -22.80 21.69 -13.12
N VAL A 784 -22.58 22.24 -11.94
CA VAL A 784 -22.45 21.50 -10.68
C VAL A 784 -23.78 20.87 -10.23
N SER A 785 -24.91 21.38 -10.71
CA SER A 785 -26.27 21.00 -10.27
C SER A 785 -26.88 19.76 -10.95
N GLU A 786 -26.30 19.29 -12.04
CA GLU A 786 -26.83 18.14 -12.78
C GLU A 786 -25.76 17.08 -12.99
N TRP A 787 -25.48 16.37 -11.92
CA TRP A 787 -24.69 15.17 -12.02
C TRP A 787 -25.55 14.02 -12.55
N LYS A 788 -25.50 13.80 -13.82
CA LYS A 788 -25.88 12.53 -14.44
C LYS A 788 -24.71 12.09 -15.29
N SER A 789 -24.10 10.98 -14.95
CA SER A 789 -23.11 10.38 -15.81
C SER A 789 -23.76 10.07 -17.17
N THR A 790 -23.12 10.51 -18.22
CA THR A 790 -23.48 10.16 -19.60
C THR A 790 -22.68 8.95 -20.07
N ALA A 791 -22.25 8.07 -19.17
CA ALA A 791 -21.36 6.93 -19.47
C ALA A 791 -21.88 6.05 -20.60
N ASP A 792 -23.21 5.94 -20.79
CA ASP A 792 -23.78 5.20 -21.93
C ASP A 792 -23.59 5.94 -23.26
N THR A 793 -23.54 7.27 -23.25
CA THR A 793 -23.30 8.07 -24.44
C THR A 793 -21.80 8.24 -24.76
N TRP A 794 -20.94 8.15 -23.74
CA TRP A 794 -19.49 8.28 -23.90
C TRP A 794 -18.88 7.21 -24.84
N LYS A 795 -19.37 6.00 -24.75
CA LYS A 795 -18.87 4.87 -25.55
C LYS A 795 -19.35 4.89 -26.99
N ALA A 796 -20.57 5.39 -27.22
CA ALA A 796 -21.15 5.44 -28.54
C ALA A 796 -20.53 6.56 -29.41
N ASN A 797 -20.21 7.69 -28.82
CA ASN A 797 -19.90 8.91 -29.57
C ASN A 797 -18.43 9.09 -29.93
N LEU A 798 -17.49 8.49 -29.19
CA LEU A 798 -16.08 8.53 -29.57
C LEU A 798 -15.79 7.76 -30.86
N TYR A 799 -16.66 6.80 -31.24
CA TYR A 799 -16.42 5.89 -32.35
C TYR A 799 -17.57 5.75 -33.36
N ASP A 800 -18.74 6.28 -33.08
CA ASP A 800 -19.95 6.08 -33.91
C ASP A 800 -20.33 7.27 -34.78
N GLY A 801 -19.70 8.41 -34.56
CA GLY A 801 -19.93 9.60 -35.38
C GLY A 801 -18.82 9.79 -36.43
N VAL A 802 -19.05 10.71 -37.34
CA VAL A 802 -18.02 11.14 -38.30
C VAL A 802 -16.93 11.97 -37.61
N MET A 803 -17.19 12.57 -36.46
CA MET A 803 -16.24 13.31 -35.67
C MET A 803 -15.63 12.41 -34.58
N ARG A 804 -14.33 12.17 -34.63
CA ARG A 804 -13.58 11.44 -33.61
C ARG A 804 -12.92 12.43 -32.65
N GLY A 805 -13.29 12.37 -31.38
CA GLY A 805 -12.78 13.27 -30.37
C GLY A 805 -11.59 12.74 -29.59
N TRP A 806 -10.75 13.66 -29.12
CA TRP A 806 -9.52 13.39 -28.41
C TRP A 806 -9.40 14.31 -27.19
N TYR A 807 -9.26 13.73 -25.99
CA TYR A 807 -9.10 14.50 -24.76
C TYR A 807 -7.63 14.81 -24.43
N VAL A 808 -6.72 14.19 -25.17
CA VAL A 808 -5.26 14.33 -25.05
C VAL A 808 -4.62 14.55 -26.39
N ASN A 809 -3.37 15.02 -26.40
CA ASN A 809 -2.56 14.95 -27.59
C ASN A 809 -2.37 13.50 -28.03
N ASP A 810 -2.82 13.17 -29.20
CA ASP A 810 -2.62 11.83 -29.77
C ASP A 810 -2.29 11.90 -31.26
N MET A 811 -1.80 10.80 -31.80
CA MET A 811 -1.41 10.68 -33.19
C MET A 811 -2.44 9.83 -33.94
N VAL A 812 -3.15 10.47 -34.84
CA VAL A 812 -4.10 9.75 -35.72
C VAL A 812 -3.37 9.26 -36.97
N LYS A 813 -3.48 7.95 -37.18
CA LYS A 813 -2.91 7.31 -38.38
C LYS A 813 -3.91 7.34 -39.53
N GLY A 814 -3.46 7.85 -40.66
CA GLY A 814 -4.26 7.90 -41.87
C GLY A 814 -4.38 6.54 -42.58
N ASP A 815 -5.48 6.38 -43.31
CA ASP A 815 -5.75 5.29 -44.23
C ASP A 815 -5.56 5.70 -45.70
N GLY A 816 -5.29 6.98 -45.92
CA GLY A 816 -5.16 7.57 -47.26
C GLY A 816 -6.49 7.82 -47.96
N GLN A 817 -7.63 7.53 -47.34
CA GLN A 817 -8.96 7.57 -47.95
C GLN A 817 -10.03 8.29 -47.18
N THR A 818 -10.27 7.88 -45.91
CA THR A 818 -11.45 8.28 -45.14
C THR A 818 -11.14 9.06 -43.88
N ILE A 819 -9.88 9.06 -43.43
CA ILE A 819 -9.45 9.70 -42.19
C ILE A 819 -8.80 11.05 -42.46
N TYR A 820 -9.32 12.08 -41.79
CA TYR A 820 -8.87 13.48 -41.91
C TYR A 820 -8.35 14.00 -40.59
N SER A 821 -7.45 14.98 -40.63
CA SER A 821 -6.93 15.72 -39.49
C SER A 821 -8.05 16.48 -38.76
N ASN A 822 -7.70 17.18 -37.68
CA ASN A 822 -8.53 18.26 -37.15
C ASN A 822 -8.55 19.44 -38.16
N LEU A 823 -9.48 20.37 -37.95
CA LEU A 823 -9.62 21.55 -38.75
C LEU A 823 -8.39 22.46 -38.62
N ALA A 824 -7.78 22.82 -39.73
CA ALA A 824 -6.53 23.61 -39.77
C ALA A 824 -6.44 24.49 -41.01
N ASN A 825 -5.61 25.52 -40.89
CA ASN A 825 -5.22 26.32 -42.05
C ASN A 825 -4.16 25.57 -42.86
N VAL A 826 -4.42 25.43 -44.15
CA VAL A 826 -3.47 24.84 -45.10
C VAL A 826 -3.08 25.91 -46.10
N GLU A 827 -1.80 26.08 -46.41
CA GLU A 827 -1.27 27.16 -47.27
C GLU A 827 -1.96 27.27 -48.64
N SER A 828 -2.41 26.15 -49.21
CA SER A 828 -3.12 26.09 -50.49
C SER A 828 -4.62 26.38 -50.37
N GLN A 829 -5.13 26.68 -49.20
CA GLN A 829 -6.57 26.88 -48.94
C GLN A 829 -6.81 28.23 -48.27
N ASP A 830 -7.86 28.92 -48.73
CA ASP A 830 -8.25 30.27 -48.24
C ASP A 830 -9.07 30.22 -46.94
N LYS A 831 -9.48 29.04 -46.50
CA LYS A 831 -10.28 28.80 -45.29
C LYS A 831 -9.79 27.52 -44.61
N PRO A 832 -10.05 27.33 -43.30
CA PRO A 832 -9.72 26.12 -42.61
C PRO A 832 -10.38 24.90 -43.26
N VAL A 833 -9.66 23.78 -43.33
CA VAL A 833 -10.10 22.53 -43.94
C VAL A 833 -9.72 21.35 -43.07
N PHE A 834 -10.46 20.28 -43.19
CA PHE A 834 -10.01 18.95 -42.79
C PHE A 834 -9.12 18.40 -43.90
N ASP A 835 -7.86 18.07 -43.60
CA ASP A 835 -6.91 17.53 -44.55
C ASP A 835 -6.84 16.02 -44.41
N ARG A 836 -6.98 15.29 -45.51
CA ARG A 836 -6.92 13.82 -45.51
C ARG A 836 -5.53 13.32 -45.14
N ILE A 837 -5.46 12.51 -44.11
CA ILE A 837 -4.19 11.94 -43.64
C ILE A 837 -3.81 10.78 -44.61
N LEU A 838 -2.70 10.96 -45.35
CA LEU A 838 -2.21 9.98 -46.30
C LEU A 838 -1.91 8.63 -45.61
N GLU A 839 -1.99 7.55 -46.40
CA GLU A 839 -1.69 6.20 -45.94
C GLU A 839 -0.30 6.14 -45.26
N LYS A 840 -0.20 5.49 -44.11
CA LYS A 840 1.02 5.38 -43.26
C LYS A 840 1.54 6.70 -42.69
N ARG A 841 0.88 7.84 -42.93
CA ARG A 841 1.17 9.11 -42.25
C ARG A 841 0.41 9.18 -40.96
N GLN A 842 0.90 10.01 -40.03
CA GLN A 842 0.27 10.33 -38.75
C GLN A 842 0.21 11.83 -38.60
N THR A 843 -0.87 12.32 -38.00
CA THR A 843 -1.05 13.73 -37.65
C THR A 843 -1.41 13.85 -36.18
N ALA A 844 -0.80 14.80 -35.49
CA ALA A 844 -1.14 15.12 -34.11
C ALA A 844 -2.51 15.79 -34.04
N ILE A 845 -3.35 15.36 -33.13
CA ILE A 845 -4.62 16.00 -32.78
C ILE A 845 -4.45 16.63 -31.40
N ALA A 846 -4.78 17.91 -31.29
CA ALA A 846 -4.70 18.64 -30.02
C ALA A 846 -5.77 18.15 -29.01
N PRO A 847 -5.57 18.33 -27.71
CA PRO A 847 -6.58 18.01 -26.69
C PRO A 847 -7.90 18.72 -26.98
N TYR A 848 -9.00 18.05 -26.69
CA TYR A 848 -10.38 18.52 -26.89
C TYR A 848 -10.74 18.86 -28.34
N CYS A 849 -9.93 18.42 -29.30
CA CYS A 849 -10.23 18.55 -30.71
C CYS A 849 -10.72 17.22 -31.31
N CYS A 850 -11.28 17.30 -32.52
CA CYS A 850 -11.76 16.14 -33.25
C CYS A 850 -11.03 15.99 -34.60
N SER A 851 -10.76 14.76 -34.97
CA SER A 851 -10.51 14.33 -36.36
C SER A 851 -11.83 13.96 -37.03
N LEU A 852 -11.81 13.90 -38.39
CA LEU A 852 -12.98 13.49 -39.13
C LEU A 852 -12.73 12.08 -39.75
N GLN A 853 -13.74 11.23 -39.70
CA GLN A 853 -13.73 9.94 -40.38
C GLN A 853 -15.01 9.75 -41.17
N LEU A 854 -14.89 9.69 -42.51
CA LEU A 854 -16.01 9.45 -43.40
C LEU A 854 -16.22 7.95 -43.62
N SER A 855 -17.43 7.57 -44.04
CA SER A 855 -17.75 6.20 -44.43
C SER A 855 -17.17 5.80 -45.81
N THR A 856 -16.88 6.76 -46.64
CA THR A 856 -16.35 6.58 -48.03
C THR A 856 -15.24 7.58 -48.30
N ALA A 857 -14.34 7.23 -49.21
CA ALA A 857 -13.29 8.14 -49.67
C ALA A 857 -13.89 9.41 -50.33
N ASP A 858 -13.23 10.53 -50.09
CA ASP A 858 -13.60 11.84 -50.66
C ASP A 858 -12.32 12.63 -51.06
N GLU A 859 -12.47 13.90 -51.42
CA GLU A 859 -11.37 14.79 -51.79
C GLU A 859 -10.37 15.01 -50.65
N GLN A 860 -9.17 15.49 -50.99
CA GLN A 860 -8.11 15.71 -49.99
C GLN A 860 -8.49 16.76 -48.96
N TYR A 861 -9.15 17.80 -49.34
CA TYR A 861 -9.52 18.92 -48.50
C TYR A 861 -11.05 19.04 -48.39
N LEU A 862 -11.57 19.06 -47.15
CA LEU A 862 -12.98 19.27 -46.89
C LEU A 862 -13.20 20.54 -46.11
N ARG A 863 -13.90 21.53 -46.68
CA ARG A 863 -14.23 22.81 -46.06
C ARG A 863 -15.56 22.73 -45.34
N PRO A 864 -15.64 23.07 -44.02
CA PRO A 864 -16.92 23.15 -43.35
C PRO A 864 -17.79 24.26 -43.91
N VAL A 865 -19.03 23.98 -44.25
CA VAL A 865 -20.01 24.95 -44.76
C VAL A 865 -21.40 24.61 -44.20
N THR A 866 -22.10 25.61 -43.71
CA THR A 866 -23.48 25.40 -43.24
C THR A 866 -24.41 25.01 -44.43
N ARG A 867 -25.39 24.14 -44.14
CA ARG A 867 -26.30 23.66 -45.17
C ARG A 867 -27.01 24.81 -45.88
N ASP A 868 -27.48 25.86 -45.17
CA ASP A 868 -28.12 27.01 -45.73
C ASP A 868 -27.24 27.78 -46.73
N VAL A 869 -25.96 27.92 -46.41
CA VAL A 869 -24.99 28.57 -47.32
C VAL A 869 -24.72 27.68 -48.53
N ALA A 870 -24.61 26.37 -48.34
CA ALA A 870 -24.41 25.43 -49.43
C ALA A 870 -25.60 25.43 -50.41
N ASP A 871 -26.81 25.47 -49.90
CA ASP A 871 -28.04 25.53 -50.70
C ASP A 871 -28.16 26.88 -51.45
N GLY A 872 -27.69 27.98 -50.81
CA GLY A 872 -27.62 29.30 -51.44
C GLY A 872 -26.57 29.38 -52.55
N ILE A 873 -25.42 28.77 -52.38
CA ILE A 873 -24.31 28.78 -53.37
C ILE A 873 -24.67 27.92 -54.61
N SER A 874 -25.36 26.79 -54.40
CA SER A 874 -25.75 25.92 -55.52
C SER A 874 -26.81 26.54 -56.41
N GLY A 875 -27.53 27.61 -55.97
CA GLY A 875 -28.55 28.33 -56.73
C GLY A 875 -28.07 29.60 -57.47
N VAL A 876 -26.84 30.07 -57.23
CA VAL A 876 -26.34 31.35 -57.78
C VAL A 876 -25.13 31.13 -58.67
N GLY A 877 -25.29 31.24 -59.97
CA GLY A 877 -24.14 31.44 -60.85
C GLY A 877 -23.47 32.80 -60.47
N VAL A 878 -22.21 32.78 -60.11
CA VAL A 878 -21.46 33.97 -59.64
C VAL A 878 -21.45 35.06 -60.66
N ALA A 879 -22.21 36.12 -60.43
CA ALA A 879 -21.99 37.40 -61.08
C ALA A 879 -21.01 38.22 -60.28
N THR A 880 -19.76 38.33 -60.73
CA THR A 880 -18.74 39.25 -60.15
C THR A 880 -19.12 40.67 -60.56
N SER A 881 -19.71 41.44 -59.67
CA SER A 881 -19.50 42.90 -59.48
C SER A 881 -20.55 43.48 -58.54
N ALA A 882 -20.09 44.37 -57.62
CA ALA A 882 -20.80 45.35 -56.81
C ALA A 882 -22.15 44.95 -56.23
N ALA A 883 -22.26 44.96 -54.89
CA ALA A 883 -23.43 44.69 -54.08
C ALA A 883 -24.75 45.28 -54.68
N SER A 884 -25.35 44.57 -55.58
CA SER A 884 -26.72 44.83 -56.05
C SER A 884 -27.64 43.75 -55.47
N ALA A 885 -28.70 44.15 -54.81
CA ALA A 885 -29.73 43.21 -54.31
C ALA A 885 -30.39 42.53 -55.51
N CYS A 886 -30.43 41.21 -55.50
CA CYS A 886 -31.11 40.38 -56.46
C CYS A 886 -32.32 39.70 -55.87
N ASN A 887 -33.35 39.47 -56.65
CA ASN A 887 -34.48 38.64 -56.23
C ASN A 887 -34.10 37.10 -56.19
N LEU A 888 -35.02 36.28 -55.77
CA LEU A 888 -34.78 34.83 -55.65
C LEU A 888 -34.48 34.14 -56.99
N GLN A 889 -34.71 34.78 -58.12
CA GLN A 889 -34.36 34.34 -59.49
C GLN A 889 -33.02 34.89 -59.97
N GLY A 890 -32.25 35.63 -59.09
CA GLY A 890 -30.94 36.19 -59.43
C GLY A 890 -30.99 37.49 -60.30
N MET A 891 -32.16 38.08 -60.50
CA MET A 891 -32.30 39.35 -61.24
C MET A 891 -32.13 40.58 -60.32
N PRO A 892 -31.54 41.71 -60.81
CA PRO A 892 -31.39 42.91 -60.02
C PRO A 892 -32.74 43.43 -59.49
N HIS A 893 -32.81 43.78 -58.24
CA HIS A 893 -33.98 44.31 -57.56
C HIS A 893 -34.32 45.68 -58.09
N ARG A 894 -35.57 45.89 -58.56
CA ARG A 894 -36.07 47.23 -59.00
C ARG A 894 -36.72 47.93 -57.79
N LYS A 895 -36.28 49.11 -57.53
CA LYS A 895 -36.80 49.94 -56.43
C LYS A 895 -38.32 50.15 -56.61
N GLY A 896 -39.12 49.78 -55.56
CA GLY A 896 -40.56 49.90 -55.56
C GLY A 896 -41.38 48.65 -55.73
N GLN A 897 -40.78 47.48 -55.87
CA GLN A 897 -41.47 46.19 -55.85
C GLN A 897 -41.24 45.46 -54.52
N ARG A 898 -42.28 44.91 -53.89
CA ARG A 898 -42.13 44.02 -52.71
C ARG A 898 -41.77 42.67 -53.23
N GLU A 899 -40.51 42.35 -53.19
CA GLU A 899 -39.97 41.02 -53.51
C GLU A 899 -39.04 40.54 -52.44
N ILE A 900 -38.90 39.24 -52.26
CA ILE A 900 -37.87 38.67 -51.44
C ILE A 900 -36.57 38.77 -52.18
N VAL A 901 -35.60 39.51 -51.66
CA VAL A 901 -34.26 39.75 -52.25
C VAL A 901 -33.18 39.09 -51.35
N VAL A 902 -32.09 38.68 -51.97
CA VAL A 902 -30.90 38.22 -51.27
C VAL A 902 -29.85 39.31 -51.36
N MET A 903 -29.39 39.83 -50.22
CA MET A 903 -28.34 40.81 -50.15
C MET A 903 -27.33 40.37 -49.10
N ASN A 904 -26.08 40.20 -49.51
CA ASN A 904 -25.02 39.66 -48.68
C ASN A 904 -25.39 38.28 -48.02
N GLY A 905 -25.99 37.37 -48.81
CA GLY A 905 -26.37 36.04 -48.37
C GLY A 905 -27.59 35.95 -47.43
N LYS A 906 -28.28 37.09 -47.14
CA LYS A 906 -29.50 37.11 -46.31
C LYS A 906 -30.73 37.39 -47.15
N LYS A 907 -31.80 36.60 -46.92
CA LYS A 907 -33.14 36.88 -47.49
C LYS A 907 -33.75 38.06 -46.77
N MET A 908 -34.12 39.07 -47.49
CA MET A 908 -34.77 40.30 -47.00
C MET A 908 -36.01 40.62 -47.89
N VAL A 909 -36.99 41.31 -47.31
CA VAL A 909 -38.08 41.88 -48.12
C VAL A 909 -37.62 43.24 -48.63
N GLY A 910 -37.33 43.31 -49.88
CA GLY A 910 -37.03 44.62 -50.58
C GLY A 910 -38.27 45.47 -50.63
N GLN A 911 -38.16 46.75 -50.28
CA GLN A 911 -39.19 47.79 -50.50
C GLN A 911 -38.87 48.58 -51.75
#